data_57d15cb55e8528ed73030ce2a2805ad0
#
_entry.id   57d15cb55e8528ed73030ce2a2805ad0
#
_cell.length_a   1.000
_cell.length_b   1.000
_cell.length_c   1.000
_cell.angle_alpha   90.00
_cell.angle_beta   90.00
_cell.angle_gamma   90.00
#
_symmetry.space_group_name_H-M   'P 1'
#
loop_
_entity.id
_entity.type
_entity.pdbx_description
1 polymer ?
#
loop_
_entity_poly.entity_id
_entity_poly.type
_entity_poly.pdbx_seq_one_letter_code
_entity_poly.pdbx_strand_id
1 'polypeptide(L)'
;MPNILDYNKFCENLEPVTSVKMFKKRFFHAEGLFSEQIFGPLKNYTCQCGTYYGKSKSGGRCKVCNVEIANSNERRKRFAKIILPIPVVNPLMYDLIVSLGGKAIKAPLDNLMKNEKSILYVIGDETFVVHDDEKIPRTATRYEKADAIHVLVKSFSEMMYEDMEDENWKKLVLNIDNFLIREIIVLPPDLRPSTRSGSQQLMDKINRYYIQILTKKEVMQASFLTAIQDKSIYYTFFRNLQKDVKELHEKILEKLAKKEGLIRGNILGKRIDFSGRAVIVPEPSLSLDECVLPYKMVLEIFKLQVAKRIIGLGRFKKLPTALNYINKCIKFNHLGLLDICEETIKGKVCILNRQPSLHRLGMLGFNIKVSQDSVIKVHPLICSPFNADFDGDQMAVYIPLSEETIQEVKDKMFVTKNLISPANEELTTLPSQDIVLGIYYLTSGRFDDDDFNGLEHFNSLLPDEFKTVTYTVDEKKLISILDQVRIDFPDKIVGLLDDIKKTGFYYSTLSGCTLSLDDFLIEDVQKVKDYIYDTGGDIYESLKRSGSNDVIEFLKNNFRYADLIESGARGSWDQARQLCLSRGFVSNFSGEIHDKPIVNNLTDGLTQSEFFDSTYGCRKGLLDTALNTGTSGYLSRKLIFTCANLQLSDSVADCGTKDFLEVKVTDKKKASCFVNRSIKDENQLKIITRENYGDIIGKTIKVRSPIYCKNDKICQTCYGESYKTLNSTFIGIIAAQTLGEKSTQLVLRTFHTSGSAIIKEGADKKDMKQEDIIGDLSAVSSMLHKFKDRKCEDLVHDLFAVYDRNVYHVHYECVVAQLMWVGMKKWRLCSDRNKYKPKFHSIQSVPDQESWMLAMSFSNPRKSILHGIINSGNYSGIMDKILRGEKV
;
A
#
# COMPACT_ATOMS: atom_id res chain seq x y z
N MET A 1 -13.72 20.34 -16.29
CA MET A 1 -14.30 18.99 -16.38
C MET A 1 -15.81 19.11 -16.39
N PRO A 2 -16.57 18.29 -17.13
CA PRO A 2 -18.01 18.31 -17.03
C PRO A 2 -18.42 18.02 -15.59
N ASN A 3 -19.35 18.79 -15.07
CA ASN A 3 -19.93 18.53 -13.76
C ASN A 3 -20.68 17.17 -13.83
N ILE A 4 -20.51 16.28 -12.85
CA ILE A 4 -21.22 14.99 -12.81
C ILE A 4 -22.74 15.22 -12.81
N LEU A 5 -23.19 16.38 -12.39
CA LEU A 5 -24.59 16.81 -12.41
C LEU A 5 -25.08 17.17 -13.83
N ASP A 6 -24.19 17.45 -14.80
CA ASP A 6 -24.58 17.78 -16.20
C ASP A 6 -24.84 16.52 -17.06
N TYR A 7 -25.60 15.55 -16.53
CA TYR A 7 -25.84 14.27 -17.19
C TYR A 7 -26.44 14.43 -18.60
N ASN A 8 -27.50 15.24 -18.73
CA ASN A 8 -28.18 15.47 -20.00
C ASN A 8 -27.25 16.15 -21.01
N LYS A 9 -26.51 17.16 -20.57
CA LYS A 9 -25.50 17.84 -21.40
C LYS A 9 -24.39 16.91 -21.88
N PHE A 10 -23.96 15.97 -21.03
CA PHE A 10 -22.98 14.96 -21.43
C PHE A 10 -23.54 14.03 -22.52
N CYS A 11 -24.85 13.71 -22.46
CA CYS A 11 -25.51 12.86 -23.43
C CYS A 11 -25.78 13.52 -24.78
N GLU A 12 -25.89 14.85 -24.87
CA GLU A 12 -26.28 15.58 -26.09
C GLU A 12 -25.49 15.15 -27.33
N ASN A 13 -24.18 15.06 -27.22
CA ASN A 13 -23.26 14.78 -28.34
C ASN A 13 -22.93 13.29 -28.52
N LEU A 14 -23.61 12.39 -27.82
CA LEU A 14 -23.35 10.95 -27.91
C LEU A 14 -24.16 10.30 -29.04
N GLU A 15 -23.54 9.41 -29.81
CA GLU A 15 -24.21 8.62 -30.85
C GLU A 15 -25.17 7.60 -30.22
N PRO A 16 -26.40 7.42 -30.77
CA PRO A 16 -27.36 6.50 -30.21
C PRO A 16 -27.09 5.05 -30.61
N VAL A 17 -27.22 4.13 -29.65
CA VAL A 17 -27.31 2.68 -29.89
C VAL A 17 -28.79 2.34 -30.00
N THR A 18 -29.18 1.78 -31.14
CA THR A 18 -30.62 1.50 -31.44
C THR A 18 -30.90 0.02 -31.55
N SER A 19 -29.95 -0.81 -31.94
CA SER A 19 -30.17 -2.24 -32.22
C SER A 19 -29.76 -3.17 -31.08
N VAL A 20 -30.64 -4.11 -30.73
CA VAL A 20 -30.33 -5.25 -29.84
C VAL A 20 -29.36 -6.23 -30.49
N LYS A 21 -29.35 -6.29 -31.83
CA LYS A 21 -28.50 -7.23 -32.58
C LYS A 21 -27.03 -6.88 -32.43
N MET A 22 -26.22 -7.82 -31.97
CA MET A 22 -24.80 -7.63 -31.82
C MET A 22 -24.03 -7.78 -33.16
N PHE A 23 -24.45 -8.69 -34.00
CA PHE A 23 -23.77 -9.03 -35.25
C PHE A 23 -24.71 -8.95 -36.44
N LYS A 24 -24.15 -8.53 -37.59
CA LYS A 24 -24.71 -8.69 -38.92
C LYS A 24 -23.70 -9.50 -39.74
N LYS A 25 -24.03 -10.79 -39.98
CA LYS A 25 -23.09 -11.77 -40.58
C LYS A 25 -21.81 -11.91 -39.70
N ARG A 26 -20.64 -11.58 -40.24
CA ARG A 26 -19.33 -11.69 -39.59
C ARG A 26 -18.90 -10.43 -38.83
N PHE A 27 -19.66 -9.35 -38.94
CA PHE A 27 -19.30 -8.02 -38.44
C PHE A 27 -20.20 -7.59 -37.32
N PHE A 28 -19.75 -6.68 -36.47
CA PHE A 28 -20.63 -6.05 -35.49
C PHE A 28 -21.71 -5.23 -36.19
N HIS A 29 -22.91 -5.21 -35.62
CA HIS A 29 -24.02 -4.41 -36.15
C HIS A 29 -23.68 -2.94 -36.09
N ALA A 30 -24.00 -2.18 -37.16
CA ALA A 30 -23.68 -0.76 -37.27
C ALA A 30 -24.23 0.11 -36.12
N GLU A 31 -25.41 -0.23 -35.64
CA GLU A 31 -26.15 0.49 -34.57
C GLU A 31 -26.14 -0.30 -33.25
N GLY A 32 -25.32 -1.32 -33.12
CA GLY A 32 -25.28 -2.20 -31.96
C GLY A 32 -24.26 -1.78 -30.89
N LEU A 33 -24.33 -2.47 -29.74
CA LEU A 33 -23.49 -2.21 -28.56
C LEU A 33 -21.97 -2.29 -28.82
N PHE A 34 -21.53 -2.94 -29.88
CA PHE A 34 -20.11 -3.08 -30.23
C PHE A 34 -19.76 -2.45 -31.59
N SER A 35 -20.62 -1.62 -32.13
CA SER A 35 -20.49 -0.97 -33.42
C SER A 35 -19.11 -0.32 -33.64
N GLU A 36 -18.48 -0.60 -34.75
CA GLU A 36 -17.24 0.11 -35.15
C GLU A 36 -17.52 1.52 -35.69
N GLN A 37 -18.74 1.78 -36.15
CA GLN A 37 -19.13 3.12 -36.61
C GLN A 37 -19.29 4.08 -35.44
N ILE A 38 -19.85 3.61 -34.30
CA ILE A 38 -20.10 4.41 -33.10
C ILE A 38 -18.81 4.52 -32.26
N PHE A 39 -18.18 3.37 -31.93
CA PHE A 39 -17.08 3.34 -30.95
C PHE A 39 -15.68 3.39 -31.58
N GLY A 40 -15.55 3.25 -32.89
CA GLY A 40 -14.27 3.21 -33.59
C GLY A 40 -13.82 1.80 -34.00
N PRO A 41 -12.73 1.71 -34.81
CA PRO A 41 -12.27 0.46 -35.41
C PRO A 41 -11.70 -0.52 -34.38
N LEU A 42 -11.80 -1.84 -34.69
CA LEU A 42 -11.18 -2.90 -33.88
C LEU A 42 -9.67 -3.00 -34.08
N LYS A 43 -9.21 -2.70 -35.27
CA LYS A 43 -7.76 -2.73 -35.62
C LYS A 43 -7.29 -1.34 -35.99
N ASN A 44 -6.06 -1.03 -35.60
CA ASN A 44 -5.45 0.26 -35.90
C ASN A 44 -5.52 0.58 -37.38
N TYR A 45 -6.10 1.75 -37.71
CA TYR A 45 -6.18 2.32 -39.05
C TYR A 45 -6.76 1.36 -40.10
N THR A 46 -7.70 0.49 -39.68
CA THR A 46 -8.32 -0.50 -40.57
C THR A 46 -9.83 -0.46 -40.39
N CYS A 47 -10.59 -0.29 -41.49
CA CYS A 47 -12.05 -0.33 -41.42
C CYS A 47 -12.59 -1.76 -41.36
N GLN A 48 -13.83 -1.93 -40.91
CA GLN A 48 -14.50 -3.20 -40.71
C GLN A 48 -14.55 -4.09 -41.97
N CYS A 49 -14.78 -3.49 -43.16
CA CYS A 49 -14.85 -4.21 -44.43
C CYS A 49 -13.46 -4.55 -45.03
N GLY A 50 -12.37 -4.00 -44.46
CA GLY A 50 -11.00 -4.23 -44.97
C GLY A 50 -10.62 -3.42 -46.19
N THR A 51 -11.52 -2.60 -46.76
CA THR A 51 -11.27 -1.81 -47.99
C THR A 51 -10.17 -0.75 -47.76
N TYR A 52 -10.14 -0.16 -46.54
CA TYR A 52 -9.12 0.81 -46.20
C TYR A 52 -8.29 0.32 -44.99
N TYR A 53 -6.97 0.41 -45.20
CA TYR A 53 -6.00 0.13 -44.13
C TYR A 53 -4.81 1.08 -44.25
N GLY A 54 -4.15 1.33 -43.14
CA GLY A 54 -2.94 2.11 -43.07
C GLY A 54 -3.13 3.54 -42.57
N LYS A 55 -2.07 4.07 -41.98
CA LYS A 55 -2.04 5.35 -41.27
C LYS A 55 -2.23 6.57 -42.21
N SER A 56 -1.90 6.43 -43.47
CA SER A 56 -2.01 7.51 -44.48
C SER A 56 -3.43 8.03 -44.70
N LYS A 57 -4.45 7.27 -44.31
CA LYS A 57 -5.88 7.64 -44.43
C LYS A 57 -6.54 7.91 -43.09
N SER A 58 -5.76 8.17 -42.07
CA SER A 58 -6.25 8.50 -40.72
C SER A 58 -7.15 9.73 -40.74
N GLY A 59 -8.23 9.69 -39.93
CA GLY A 59 -9.22 10.77 -39.81
C GLY A 59 -10.36 10.74 -40.85
N GLY A 60 -10.25 9.90 -41.91
CA GLY A 60 -11.33 9.71 -42.89
C GLY A 60 -12.30 8.59 -42.49
N ARG A 61 -13.51 8.59 -43.08
CA ARG A 61 -14.48 7.48 -42.95
C ARG A 61 -14.49 6.61 -44.23
N CYS A 62 -14.66 5.32 -44.04
CA CYS A 62 -14.75 4.36 -45.14
C CYS A 62 -16.07 4.59 -45.92
N LYS A 63 -15.97 4.75 -47.24
CA LYS A 63 -17.18 4.94 -48.10
C LYS A 63 -18.11 3.73 -48.15
N VAL A 64 -17.60 2.51 -47.81
CA VAL A 64 -18.37 1.26 -47.86
C VAL A 64 -19.02 0.92 -46.53
N CYS A 65 -18.28 0.97 -45.43
CA CYS A 65 -18.78 0.54 -44.12
C CYS A 65 -18.91 1.70 -43.11
N ASN A 66 -18.65 2.91 -43.49
CA ASN A 66 -18.76 4.16 -42.70
C ASN A 66 -17.97 4.13 -41.38
N VAL A 67 -17.02 3.21 -41.23
CA VAL A 67 -16.13 3.15 -40.06
C VAL A 67 -15.02 4.16 -40.22
N GLU A 68 -14.73 4.89 -39.18
CA GLU A 68 -13.61 5.85 -39.14
C GLU A 68 -12.26 5.14 -39.13
N ILE A 69 -11.30 5.63 -39.90
CA ILE A 69 -9.95 5.09 -39.99
C ILE A 69 -9.10 5.76 -38.90
N ALA A 70 -9.18 5.24 -37.71
CA ALA A 70 -8.52 5.78 -36.51
C ALA A 70 -7.71 4.71 -35.79
N ASN A 71 -7.04 5.13 -34.73
CA ASN A 71 -6.42 4.17 -33.79
C ASN A 71 -7.51 3.40 -33.01
N SER A 72 -7.33 2.10 -32.83
CA SER A 72 -8.28 1.26 -32.05
C SER A 72 -8.45 1.72 -30.59
N ASN A 73 -7.52 2.50 -30.05
CA ASN A 73 -7.66 3.11 -28.72
C ASN A 73 -8.86 4.07 -28.59
N GLU A 74 -9.41 4.55 -29.71
CA GLU A 74 -10.66 5.34 -29.67
C GLU A 74 -11.82 4.57 -29.06
N ARG A 75 -11.86 3.25 -29.20
CA ARG A 75 -12.86 2.38 -28.55
C ARG A 75 -12.84 2.42 -27.00
N ARG A 76 -11.78 2.90 -26.41
CA ARG A 76 -11.63 3.08 -24.95
C ARG A 76 -12.22 4.38 -24.45
N LYS A 77 -12.38 5.37 -25.35
CA LYS A 77 -12.75 6.75 -24.99
C LYS A 77 -14.18 7.09 -25.38
N ARG A 78 -14.72 6.45 -26.42
CA ARG A 78 -16.03 6.81 -26.97
C ARG A 78 -17.16 6.19 -26.18
N PHE A 79 -18.01 7.03 -25.65
CA PHE A 79 -19.29 6.70 -25.06
C PHE A 79 -20.38 6.75 -26.13
N ALA A 80 -21.52 6.12 -25.84
CA ALA A 80 -22.73 6.20 -26.65
C ALA A 80 -23.93 6.35 -25.72
N LYS A 81 -25.13 6.46 -26.27
CA LYS A 81 -26.38 6.54 -25.49
C LYS A 81 -27.46 5.58 -25.99
N ILE A 82 -28.34 5.19 -25.08
CA ILE A 82 -29.61 4.54 -25.40
C ILE A 82 -30.72 5.52 -25.06
N ILE A 83 -31.52 5.91 -26.06
CA ILE A 83 -32.66 6.79 -25.87
C ILE A 83 -33.85 5.94 -25.42
N LEU A 84 -34.43 6.24 -24.28
CA LEU A 84 -35.58 5.56 -23.70
C LEU A 84 -36.90 6.18 -24.18
N PRO A 85 -37.94 5.38 -24.37
CA PRO A 85 -39.26 5.88 -24.77
C PRO A 85 -39.99 6.63 -23.64
N ILE A 86 -39.68 6.29 -22.39
CA ILE A 86 -40.18 6.94 -21.16
C ILE A 86 -39.06 7.38 -20.26
N PRO A 87 -39.25 8.47 -19.50
CA PRO A 87 -38.23 8.89 -18.52
C PRO A 87 -38.14 7.89 -17.36
N VAL A 88 -36.94 7.75 -16.81
CA VAL A 88 -36.64 6.94 -15.62
C VAL A 88 -35.85 7.78 -14.60
N VAL A 89 -35.95 7.41 -13.33
CA VAL A 89 -35.21 8.06 -12.27
C VAL A 89 -33.73 7.75 -12.42
N ASN A 90 -32.90 8.77 -12.40
CA ASN A 90 -31.44 8.67 -12.40
C ASN A 90 -30.96 8.07 -11.06
N PRO A 91 -30.33 6.89 -11.05
CA PRO A 91 -29.92 6.24 -9.81
C PRO A 91 -28.92 7.06 -8.98
N LEU A 92 -28.05 7.86 -9.62
CA LEU A 92 -27.10 8.75 -8.92
C LEU A 92 -27.81 9.88 -8.20
N MET A 93 -28.78 10.54 -8.88
CA MET A 93 -29.57 11.61 -8.29
C MET A 93 -30.49 11.10 -7.19
N TYR A 94 -31.07 9.90 -7.36
CA TYR A 94 -31.83 9.23 -6.31
C TYR A 94 -30.98 9.00 -5.06
N ASP A 95 -29.77 8.46 -5.23
CA ASP A 95 -28.84 8.22 -4.13
C ASP A 95 -28.46 9.52 -3.42
N LEU A 96 -28.24 10.60 -4.18
CA LEU A 96 -27.89 11.92 -3.66
C LEU A 96 -29.02 12.48 -2.79
N ILE A 97 -30.24 12.53 -3.30
CA ILE A 97 -31.42 13.01 -2.58
C ILE A 97 -31.67 12.22 -1.30
N VAL A 98 -31.63 10.90 -1.38
CA VAL A 98 -31.81 10.02 -0.22
C VAL A 98 -30.67 10.20 0.80
N SER A 99 -29.46 10.49 0.34
CA SER A 99 -28.34 10.76 1.25
C SER A 99 -28.49 12.07 2.04
N LEU A 100 -29.07 13.10 1.40
CA LEU A 100 -29.29 14.41 2.01
C LEU A 100 -30.58 14.46 2.85
N GLY A 101 -31.71 13.99 2.30
CA GLY A 101 -33.02 14.08 2.90
C GLY A 101 -33.48 12.90 3.77
N GLY A 102 -32.64 11.84 3.83
CA GLY A 102 -32.87 10.68 4.70
C GLY A 102 -34.20 9.95 4.46
N LYS A 103 -34.86 9.56 5.55
CA LYS A 103 -36.13 8.82 5.51
C LYS A 103 -37.30 9.67 5.04
N ALA A 104 -37.25 11.00 5.25
CA ALA A 104 -38.33 11.92 4.92
C ALA A 104 -38.68 11.90 3.43
N ILE A 105 -37.69 11.95 2.56
CA ILE A 105 -37.90 11.88 1.10
C ILE A 105 -37.92 10.44 0.56
N LYS A 106 -37.17 9.51 1.19
CA LYS A 106 -37.05 8.14 0.70
C LYS A 106 -38.36 7.38 0.67
N ALA A 107 -39.14 7.47 1.74
CA ALA A 107 -40.39 6.73 1.85
C ALA A 107 -41.48 7.18 0.82
N PRO A 108 -41.78 8.49 0.66
CA PRO A 108 -42.67 8.96 -0.38
C PRO A 108 -42.18 8.62 -1.79
N LEU A 109 -40.90 8.79 -2.06
CA LEU A 109 -40.33 8.53 -3.37
C LEU A 109 -40.37 7.03 -3.73
N ASP A 110 -40.03 6.15 -2.79
CA ASP A 110 -40.18 4.69 -2.97
C ASP A 110 -41.60 4.25 -3.20
N ASN A 111 -42.59 4.90 -2.53
CA ASN A 111 -43.99 4.62 -2.75
C ASN A 111 -44.45 5.00 -4.16
N LEU A 112 -44.08 6.19 -4.65
CA LEU A 112 -44.41 6.60 -6.03
C LEU A 112 -43.73 5.71 -7.07
N MET A 113 -42.57 5.14 -6.77
CA MET A 113 -41.86 4.26 -7.69
C MET A 113 -42.35 2.82 -7.69
N LYS A 114 -42.88 2.32 -6.56
CA LYS A 114 -43.23 0.90 -6.36
C LYS A 114 -44.72 0.59 -6.46
N ASN A 115 -45.57 1.54 -6.08
CA ASN A 115 -46.99 1.33 -6.01
C ASN A 115 -47.70 2.01 -7.19
N GLU A 116 -48.46 1.23 -7.96
CA GLU A 116 -49.21 1.67 -9.14
C GLU A 116 -50.29 2.70 -8.81
N LYS A 117 -50.92 2.55 -7.66
CA LYS A 117 -52.03 3.39 -7.21
C LYS A 117 -51.62 4.69 -6.50
N SER A 118 -50.30 4.86 -6.25
CA SER A 118 -49.81 6.07 -5.58
C SER A 118 -49.84 7.28 -6.49
N ILE A 119 -50.49 8.32 -6.04
CA ILE A 119 -50.69 9.61 -6.73
C ILE A 119 -50.17 10.71 -5.80
N LEU A 120 -49.51 11.70 -6.37
CA LEU A 120 -49.05 12.90 -5.66
C LEU A 120 -50.10 14.00 -5.82
N TYR A 121 -50.55 14.52 -4.74
CA TYR A 121 -51.40 15.70 -4.66
C TYR A 121 -50.65 16.86 -4.07
N VAL A 122 -50.70 18.02 -4.70
CA VAL A 122 -50.09 19.26 -4.24
C VAL A 122 -51.20 20.27 -3.94
N ILE A 123 -51.20 20.78 -2.70
CA ILE A 123 -52.12 21.82 -2.23
C ILE A 123 -51.26 22.98 -1.77
N GLY A 124 -51.27 24.10 -2.54
CA GLY A 124 -50.36 25.22 -2.26
C GLY A 124 -48.90 24.81 -2.36
N ASP A 125 -48.13 25.07 -1.33
CA ASP A 125 -46.69 24.70 -1.25
C ASP A 125 -46.48 23.33 -0.54
N GLU A 126 -47.56 22.65 -0.12
CA GLU A 126 -47.49 21.36 0.55
C GLU A 126 -47.62 20.19 -0.42
N THR A 127 -46.76 19.19 -0.29
CA THR A 127 -46.79 17.98 -1.12
C THR A 127 -47.22 16.77 -0.33
N PHE A 128 -48.20 16.01 -0.88
CA PHE A 128 -48.77 14.81 -0.24
C PHE A 128 -48.68 13.62 -1.19
N VAL A 129 -48.33 12.45 -0.65
CA VAL A 129 -48.38 11.16 -1.35
C VAL A 129 -49.54 10.36 -0.78
N VAL A 130 -50.56 10.06 -1.61
CA VAL A 130 -51.76 9.37 -1.18
C VAL A 130 -51.86 8.02 -1.91
N HIS A 131 -52.28 6.98 -1.17
CA HIS A 131 -52.36 5.62 -1.70
C HIS A 131 -53.65 5.30 -2.43
N ASP A 132 -54.75 5.92 -2.08
CA ASP A 132 -56.07 5.70 -2.70
C ASP A 132 -56.91 6.98 -2.76
N ASP A 133 -57.92 7.03 -3.67
CA ASP A 133 -58.79 8.17 -4.04
C ASP A 133 -59.71 8.72 -2.93
N GLU A 134 -59.43 8.55 -1.66
CA GLU A 134 -60.29 8.98 -0.58
C GLU A 134 -60.07 10.44 -0.16
N LYS A 135 -61.10 11.27 -0.42
CA LYS A 135 -61.39 12.60 0.16
C LYS A 135 -60.29 13.68 -0.03
N ILE A 136 -59.99 14.04 -1.25
CA ILE A 136 -59.06 15.05 -1.61
C ILE A 136 -59.77 16.41 -1.77
N PRO A 137 -59.17 17.52 -1.31
CA PRO A 137 -59.71 18.87 -1.56
C PRO A 137 -59.79 19.14 -3.08
N ARG A 138 -60.87 19.78 -3.50
CA ARG A 138 -61.06 20.17 -4.93
C ARG A 138 -59.98 21.14 -5.46
N THR A 139 -59.16 21.71 -4.61
CA THR A 139 -58.09 22.65 -4.93
C THR A 139 -56.75 21.99 -5.15
N ALA A 140 -56.64 20.67 -4.99
CA ALA A 140 -55.36 19.94 -5.14
C ALA A 140 -55.05 19.66 -6.60
N THR A 141 -53.82 19.95 -7.01
CA THR A 141 -53.28 19.55 -8.31
C THR A 141 -52.76 18.13 -8.25
N ARG A 142 -53.24 17.29 -9.18
CA ARG A 142 -52.92 15.88 -9.27
C ARG A 142 -51.75 15.61 -10.20
N TYR A 143 -50.70 14.92 -9.72
CA TYR A 143 -49.59 14.48 -10.52
C TYR A 143 -49.44 12.97 -10.48
N GLU A 144 -49.10 12.37 -11.62
CA GLU A 144 -48.96 10.92 -11.75
C GLU A 144 -47.52 10.55 -12.21
N LYS A 145 -46.99 9.46 -11.67
CA LYS A 145 -45.78 8.78 -12.14
C LYS A 145 -44.53 9.65 -12.23
N ALA A 146 -43.94 9.82 -13.42
CA ALA A 146 -42.71 10.59 -13.61
C ALA A 146 -42.89 12.06 -13.20
N ASP A 147 -44.01 12.66 -13.56
CA ASP A 147 -44.33 14.05 -13.19
C ASP A 147 -44.50 14.19 -11.68
N ALA A 148 -45.19 13.23 -11.04
CA ALA A 148 -45.31 13.18 -9.57
C ALA A 148 -43.92 13.07 -8.88
N ILE A 149 -43.06 12.23 -9.38
CA ILE A 149 -41.70 12.05 -8.86
C ILE A 149 -40.89 13.37 -9.00
N HIS A 150 -40.96 14.01 -10.16
CA HIS A 150 -40.28 15.26 -10.43
C HIS A 150 -40.74 16.39 -9.51
N VAL A 151 -42.10 16.58 -9.39
CA VAL A 151 -42.68 17.59 -8.54
C VAL A 151 -42.32 17.38 -7.07
N LEU A 152 -42.45 16.13 -6.56
CA LEU A 152 -42.09 15.80 -5.19
C LEU A 152 -40.63 16.15 -4.87
N VAL A 153 -39.71 15.75 -5.74
CA VAL A 153 -38.29 15.97 -5.53
C VAL A 153 -37.96 17.45 -5.63
N LYS A 154 -38.57 18.19 -6.56
CA LYS A 154 -38.37 19.62 -6.74
C LYS A 154 -38.84 20.39 -5.50
N SER A 155 -40.09 20.23 -5.09
CA SER A 155 -40.65 20.92 -3.93
C SER A 155 -39.89 20.57 -2.64
N PHE A 156 -39.54 19.32 -2.42
CA PHE A 156 -38.76 18.91 -1.26
C PHE A 156 -37.35 19.56 -1.25
N SER A 157 -36.71 19.61 -2.38
CA SER A 157 -35.36 20.19 -2.49
C SER A 157 -35.36 21.70 -2.31
N GLU A 158 -36.38 22.41 -2.82
CA GLU A 158 -36.58 23.84 -2.65
C GLU A 158 -36.87 24.18 -1.19
N MET A 159 -37.79 23.49 -0.55
CA MET A 159 -38.11 23.63 0.88
C MET A 159 -36.85 23.40 1.75
N MET A 160 -36.10 22.33 1.53
CA MET A 160 -34.88 22.03 2.30
C MET A 160 -33.77 23.06 2.06
N TYR A 161 -33.71 23.68 0.89
CA TYR A 161 -32.76 24.75 0.63
C TYR A 161 -33.16 26.04 1.35
N GLU A 162 -34.44 26.41 1.35
CA GLU A 162 -34.95 27.59 2.05
C GLU A 162 -34.80 27.47 3.56
N ASP A 163 -35.11 26.29 4.14
CA ASP A 163 -35.00 26.04 5.57
C ASP A 163 -33.56 25.99 6.10
N MET A 164 -32.63 25.47 5.33
CA MET A 164 -31.27 25.16 5.80
C MET A 164 -30.18 26.04 5.17
N GLU A 165 -30.49 26.76 4.11
CA GLU A 165 -29.52 27.53 3.29
C GLU A 165 -28.28 26.70 2.89
N ASP A 166 -28.41 25.36 2.78
CA ASP A 166 -27.30 24.46 2.52
C ASP A 166 -26.93 24.44 1.03
N GLU A 167 -25.69 24.79 0.73
CA GLU A 167 -25.12 24.79 -0.62
C GLU A 167 -25.31 23.47 -1.39
N ASN A 168 -25.47 22.36 -0.71
CA ASN A 168 -25.70 21.05 -1.34
C ASN A 168 -27.12 20.95 -1.89
N TRP A 169 -28.11 21.44 -1.15
CA TRP A 169 -29.51 21.52 -1.62
C TRP A 169 -29.64 22.52 -2.76
N LYS A 170 -28.95 23.65 -2.71
CA LYS A 170 -28.88 24.62 -3.82
C LYS A 170 -28.37 23.99 -5.11
N LYS A 171 -27.26 23.24 -5.03
CA LYS A 171 -26.71 22.51 -6.19
C LYS A 171 -27.70 21.48 -6.74
N LEU A 172 -28.47 20.85 -5.89
CA LEU A 172 -29.46 19.86 -6.27
C LEU A 172 -30.64 20.51 -6.97
N VAL A 173 -31.19 21.61 -6.44
CA VAL A 173 -32.26 22.41 -7.06
C VAL A 173 -31.86 22.86 -8.46
N LEU A 174 -30.65 23.41 -8.62
CA LEU A 174 -30.12 23.86 -9.91
C LEU A 174 -29.98 22.75 -10.98
N ASN A 175 -29.96 21.49 -10.55
CA ASN A 175 -29.74 20.35 -11.44
C ASN A 175 -30.90 19.34 -11.41
N ILE A 176 -32.04 19.74 -10.95
CA ILE A 176 -33.20 18.86 -10.73
C ILE A 176 -33.69 18.17 -12.02
N ASP A 177 -33.52 18.84 -13.17
CA ASP A 177 -33.89 18.28 -14.47
C ASP A 177 -33.10 17.01 -14.83
N ASN A 178 -31.95 16.77 -14.19
CA ASN A 178 -31.18 15.53 -14.34
C ASN A 178 -31.71 14.37 -13.46
N PHE A 179 -32.78 14.61 -12.67
CA PHE A 179 -33.38 13.60 -11.83
C PHE A 179 -34.16 12.55 -12.65
N LEU A 180 -34.85 13.02 -13.67
CA LEU A 180 -35.51 12.16 -14.66
C LEU A 180 -34.73 12.19 -15.97
N ILE A 181 -34.25 11.04 -16.38
CA ILE A 181 -33.43 10.88 -17.58
C ILE A 181 -34.14 10.05 -18.62
N ARG A 182 -34.00 10.41 -19.89
CA ARG A 182 -34.44 9.67 -21.06
C ARG A 182 -33.29 9.00 -21.80
N GLU A 183 -32.10 9.28 -21.42
CA GLU A 183 -30.87 8.78 -22.08
C GLU A 183 -30.03 7.98 -21.11
N ILE A 184 -29.62 6.80 -21.47
CA ILE A 184 -28.70 5.95 -20.67
C ILE A 184 -27.35 5.92 -21.34
N ILE A 185 -26.32 6.29 -20.60
CA ILE A 185 -24.94 6.27 -21.08
C ILE A 185 -24.47 4.82 -21.29
N VAL A 186 -23.95 4.55 -22.47
CA VAL A 186 -23.33 3.28 -22.84
C VAL A 186 -21.82 3.41 -22.75
N LEU A 187 -21.22 2.63 -21.86
CA LEU A 187 -19.78 2.63 -21.64
C LEU A 187 -19.01 2.18 -22.89
N PRO A 188 -17.76 2.63 -23.07
CA PRO A 188 -16.87 2.14 -24.10
C PRO A 188 -16.76 0.60 -24.12
N PRO A 189 -16.67 -0.06 -25.29
CA PRO A 189 -16.62 -1.52 -25.40
C PRO A 189 -15.48 -2.17 -24.60
N ASP A 190 -14.32 -1.53 -24.52
CA ASP A 190 -13.17 -2.07 -23.80
C ASP A 190 -13.38 -2.13 -22.27
N LEU A 191 -14.29 -1.32 -21.72
CA LEU A 191 -14.70 -1.40 -20.30
C LEU A 191 -15.71 -2.52 -20.02
N ARG A 192 -16.34 -3.09 -21.07
CA ARG A 192 -17.34 -4.16 -21.00
C ARG A 192 -17.08 -5.21 -22.09
N PRO A 193 -15.92 -5.86 -22.07
CA PRO A 193 -15.44 -6.70 -23.16
C PRO A 193 -16.38 -7.88 -23.44
N SER A 194 -16.32 -8.35 -24.68
CA SER A 194 -16.92 -9.60 -25.12
C SER A 194 -15.83 -10.45 -25.75
N THR A 195 -15.63 -11.64 -25.24
CA THR A 195 -14.65 -12.60 -25.71
C THR A 195 -15.34 -13.86 -26.22
N ARG A 196 -14.80 -14.46 -27.28
CA ARG A 196 -15.29 -15.72 -27.83
C ARG A 196 -14.41 -16.86 -27.31
N SER A 197 -15.04 -17.84 -26.66
CA SER A 197 -14.36 -19.07 -26.22
C SER A 197 -15.04 -20.25 -26.92
N GLY A 198 -14.42 -20.76 -27.98
CA GLY A 198 -15.00 -21.81 -28.84
C GLY A 198 -16.30 -21.33 -29.54
N SER A 199 -17.38 -22.05 -29.33
CA SER A 199 -18.73 -21.68 -29.83
C SER A 199 -19.48 -20.69 -28.92
N GLN A 200 -19.04 -20.51 -27.66
CA GLN A 200 -19.69 -19.65 -26.69
C GLN A 200 -19.11 -18.24 -26.70
N GLN A 201 -19.98 -17.25 -26.55
CA GLN A 201 -19.62 -15.85 -26.38
C GLN A 201 -19.72 -15.48 -24.90
N LEU A 202 -18.60 -15.21 -24.29
CA LEU A 202 -18.52 -14.69 -22.93
C LEU A 202 -18.63 -13.17 -22.97
N MET A 203 -19.63 -12.64 -22.31
CA MET A 203 -19.90 -11.20 -22.22
C MET A 203 -19.79 -10.70 -20.80
N ASP A 204 -19.26 -9.50 -20.65
CA ASP A 204 -19.35 -8.78 -19.38
C ASP A 204 -20.80 -8.63 -18.95
N LYS A 205 -21.07 -8.76 -17.64
CA LYS A 205 -22.44 -8.68 -17.09
C LYS A 205 -23.18 -7.38 -17.45
N ILE A 206 -22.43 -6.27 -17.57
CA ILE A 206 -22.99 -4.96 -17.96
C ILE A 206 -23.68 -5.02 -19.33
N ASN A 207 -23.13 -5.77 -20.30
CA ASN A 207 -23.74 -5.90 -21.62
C ASN A 207 -25.13 -6.55 -21.57
N ARG A 208 -25.33 -7.47 -20.62
CA ARG A 208 -26.64 -8.12 -20.44
C ARG A 208 -27.72 -7.10 -20.09
N TYR A 209 -27.43 -6.16 -19.19
CA TYR A 209 -28.38 -5.11 -18.82
C TYR A 209 -28.65 -4.13 -19.97
N TYR A 210 -27.64 -3.74 -20.74
CA TYR A 210 -27.87 -2.94 -21.94
C TYR A 210 -28.76 -3.65 -22.96
N ILE A 211 -28.57 -4.94 -23.18
CA ILE A 211 -29.42 -5.75 -24.07
C ILE A 211 -30.86 -5.81 -23.53
N GLN A 212 -31.04 -6.01 -22.23
CA GLN A 212 -32.37 -6.03 -21.61
C GLN A 212 -33.11 -4.68 -21.79
N ILE A 213 -32.42 -3.58 -21.56
CA ILE A 213 -32.95 -2.22 -21.75
C ILE A 213 -33.32 -1.98 -23.22
N LEU A 214 -32.45 -2.36 -24.16
CA LEU A 214 -32.74 -2.24 -25.62
C LEU A 214 -33.92 -3.11 -26.04
N THR A 215 -34.01 -4.36 -25.56
CA THR A 215 -35.13 -5.27 -25.84
C THR A 215 -36.44 -4.69 -25.30
N LYS A 216 -36.46 -4.19 -24.09
CA LYS A 216 -37.66 -3.54 -23.50
C LYS A 216 -38.05 -2.28 -24.27
N LYS A 217 -37.05 -1.50 -24.72
CA LYS A 217 -37.28 -0.35 -25.60
C LYS A 217 -37.95 -0.77 -26.89
N GLU A 218 -37.46 -1.82 -27.59
CA GLU A 218 -38.07 -2.30 -28.84
C GLU A 218 -39.53 -2.78 -28.62
N VAL A 219 -39.76 -3.57 -27.57
CA VAL A 219 -41.09 -4.07 -27.19
C VAL A 219 -42.01 -2.90 -26.87
N MET A 220 -41.58 -1.93 -26.10
CA MET A 220 -42.41 -0.78 -25.76
C MET A 220 -42.72 0.10 -26.98
N GLN A 221 -41.77 0.29 -27.90
CA GLN A 221 -42.02 1.03 -29.14
C GLN A 221 -43.06 0.34 -30.03
N ALA A 222 -43.02 -1.00 -30.09
CA ALA A 222 -44.03 -1.77 -30.82
C ALA A 222 -45.42 -1.69 -30.19
N SER A 223 -45.52 -1.55 -28.87
CA SER A 223 -46.73 -1.49 -28.09
C SER A 223 -47.11 -0.07 -27.65
N PHE A 224 -46.51 0.97 -28.21
CA PHE A 224 -46.59 2.34 -27.68
C PHE A 224 -48.00 2.90 -27.65
N LEU A 225 -48.81 2.67 -28.71
CA LEU A 225 -50.20 3.12 -28.78
C LEU A 225 -51.09 2.43 -27.70
N THR A 226 -50.88 1.15 -27.45
CA THR A 226 -51.59 0.40 -26.44
C THR A 226 -51.18 0.82 -25.04
N ALA A 227 -49.87 1.08 -24.82
CA ALA A 227 -49.33 1.48 -23.53
C ALA A 227 -49.74 2.90 -23.09
N ILE A 228 -50.02 3.81 -24.04
CA ILE A 228 -50.58 5.13 -23.72
C ILE A 228 -52.02 5.04 -23.24
N GLN A 229 -52.82 4.15 -23.87
CA GLN A 229 -54.21 3.94 -23.53
C GLN A 229 -54.42 3.20 -22.20
N ASP A 230 -53.55 2.26 -21.88
CA ASP A 230 -53.59 1.48 -20.64
C ASP A 230 -52.52 1.89 -19.66
N LYS A 231 -52.93 2.59 -18.59
CA LYS A 231 -52.04 3.06 -17.53
C LYS A 231 -51.29 1.93 -16.80
N SER A 232 -51.86 0.76 -16.69
CA SER A 232 -51.29 -0.42 -16.03
C SER A 232 -50.09 -0.94 -16.82
N ILE A 233 -50.24 -1.02 -18.16
CA ILE A 233 -49.14 -1.41 -19.05
C ILE A 233 -47.99 -0.43 -18.98
N TYR A 234 -48.28 0.89 -19.05
CA TYR A 234 -47.25 1.92 -18.91
C TYR A 234 -46.47 1.79 -17.58
N TYR A 235 -47.17 1.59 -16.46
CA TYR A 235 -46.57 1.43 -15.16
C TYR A 235 -45.67 0.19 -15.08
N THR A 236 -46.09 -0.90 -15.63
CA THR A 236 -45.32 -2.15 -15.70
C THR A 236 -44.05 -1.96 -16.50
N PHE A 237 -44.07 -1.26 -17.62
CA PHE A 237 -42.87 -0.90 -18.39
C PHE A 237 -41.95 0.02 -17.60
N PHE A 238 -42.46 1.07 -16.97
CA PHE A 238 -41.67 1.98 -16.14
C PHE A 238 -40.94 1.23 -15.03
N ARG A 239 -41.65 0.42 -14.26
CA ARG A 239 -41.10 -0.36 -13.16
C ARG A 239 -40.00 -1.32 -13.62
N ASN A 240 -40.24 -2.04 -14.69
CA ASN A 240 -39.30 -3.01 -15.23
C ASN A 240 -38.05 -2.33 -15.82
N LEU A 241 -38.22 -1.20 -16.48
CA LEU A 241 -37.13 -0.43 -17.04
C LEU A 241 -36.30 0.23 -15.90
N GLN A 242 -36.97 0.82 -14.91
CA GLN A 242 -36.33 1.40 -13.74
C GLN A 242 -35.49 0.37 -12.96
N LYS A 243 -36.01 -0.88 -12.86
CA LYS A 243 -35.26 -1.99 -12.25
C LYS A 243 -33.96 -2.29 -13.00
N ASP A 244 -34.03 -2.42 -14.33
CA ASP A 244 -32.84 -2.72 -15.14
C ASP A 244 -31.82 -1.59 -15.10
N VAL A 245 -32.27 -0.34 -15.09
CA VAL A 245 -31.40 0.83 -14.99
C VAL A 245 -30.70 0.89 -13.62
N LYS A 246 -31.43 0.58 -12.55
CA LYS A 246 -30.85 0.48 -11.21
C LYS A 246 -29.81 -0.65 -11.12
N GLU A 247 -30.15 -1.84 -11.63
CA GLU A 247 -29.24 -2.99 -11.62
C GLU A 247 -27.98 -2.72 -12.49
N LEU A 248 -28.15 -2.07 -13.64
CA LEU A 248 -27.02 -1.60 -14.46
C LEU A 248 -26.10 -0.67 -13.67
N HIS A 249 -26.68 0.30 -12.99
CA HIS A 249 -25.91 1.24 -12.15
C HIS A 249 -25.13 0.51 -11.04
N GLU A 250 -25.78 -0.41 -10.33
CA GLU A 250 -25.12 -1.22 -9.30
C GLU A 250 -23.97 -2.05 -9.88
N LYS A 251 -24.12 -2.62 -11.08
CA LYS A 251 -23.03 -3.37 -11.74
C LYS A 251 -21.87 -2.49 -12.19
N ILE A 252 -22.14 -1.27 -12.59
CA ILE A 252 -21.08 -0.29 -12.89
C ILE A 252 -20.31 0.06 -11.61
N LEU A 253 -21.02 0.31 -10.50
CA LEU A 253 -20.39 0.55 -9.20
C LEU A 253 -19.56 -0.64 -8.70
N GLU A 254 -20.07 -1.86 -8.85
CA GLU A 254 -19.31 -3.09 -8.52
C GLU A 254 -18.01 -3.19 -9.32
N LYS A 255 -18.03 -2.79 -10.61
CA LYS A 255 -16.87 -2.80 -11.48
C LYS A 255 -15.79 -1.77 -11.06
N LEU A 256 -16.18 -0.70 -10.39
CA LEU A 256 -15.27 0.28 -9.82
C LEU A 256 -14.67 -0.19 -8.48
N ALA A 257 -15.46 -0.95 -7.72
CA ALA A 257 -15.16 -1.33 -6.34
C ALA A 257 -14.17 -2.49 -6.21
N LYS A 258 -13.67 -2.67 -4.98
CA LYS A 258 -12.86 -3.81 -4.51
C LYS A 258 -11.48 -3.94 -5.20
N LYS A 259 -10.74 -5.00 -4.82
CA LYS A 259 -9.37 -5.26 -5.29
C LYS A 259 -9.30 -5.49 -6.81
N GLU A 260 -10.32 -6.15 -7.37
CA GLU A 260 -10.42 -6.46 -8.80
C GLU A 260 -11.07 -5.32 -9.61
N GLY A 261 -11.54 -4.26 -8.94
CA GLY A 261 -12.19 -3.13 -9.59
C GLY A 261 -11.21 -2.26 -10.40
N LEU A 262 -11.76 -1.48 -11.34
CA LEU A 262 -10.98 -0.64 -12.25
C LEU A 262 -10.08 0.37 -11.53
N ILE A 263 -10.53 0.91 -10.39
CA ILE A 263 -9.72 1.88 -9.64
C ILE A 263 -8.44 1.22 -9.10
N ARG A 264 -8.57 0.12 -8.36
CA ARG A 264 -7.42 -0.56 -7.77
C ARG A 264 -6.62 -1.41 -8.76
N GLY A 265 -7.30 -2.05 -9.70
CA GLY A 265 -6.68 -3.00 -10.63
C GLY A 265 -6.05 -2.38 -11.86
N ASN A 266 -6.53 -1.21 -12.32
CA ASN A 266 -6.11 -0.62 -13.59
C ASN A 266 -5.60 0.80 -13.49
N ILE A 267 -6.04 1.60 -12.49
CA ILE A 267 -5.61 3.00 -12.32
C ILE A 267 -4.49 3.10 -11.29
N LEU A 268 -4.70 2.60 -10.06
CA LEU A 268 -3.70 2.62 -9.00
C LEU A 268 -2.61 1.56 -9.18
N GLY A 269 -2.85 0.54 -9.98
CA GLY A 269 -1.90 -0.50 -10.33
C GLY A 269 -2.16 -1.00 -11.75
N LYS A 270 -1.11 -1.32 -12.48
CA LYS A 270 -1.18 -1.81 -13.85
C LYS A 270 -0.11 -2.87 -14.07
N ARG A 271 -0.44 -3.94 -14.79
CA ARG A 271 0.56 -4.87 -15.30
C ARG A 271 1.39 -4.19 -16.36
N ILE A 272 2.71 -4.33 -16.28
CA ILE A 272 3.66 -3.69 -17.18
C ILE A 272 4.46 -4.74 -17.95
N ASP A 273 4.81 -4.42 -19.19
CA ASP A 273 5.76 -5.19 -19.99
C ASP A 273 7.19 -4.94 -19.50
N PHE A 274 8.15 -5.69 -20.01
CA PHE A 274 9.57 -5.62 -19.63
C PHE A 274 9.80 -5.88 -18.14
N SER A 275 9.06 -6.82 -17.61
CA SER A 275 9.16 -7.28 -16.22
C SER A 275 9.24 -8.81 -16.17
N GLY A 276 9.85 -9.29 -15.10
CA GLY A 276 10.01 -10.72 -14.84
C GLY A 276 10.03 -11.01 -13.36
N ARG A 277 10.11 -12.29 -13.00
CA ARG A 277 10.22 -12.73 -11.61
C ARG A 277 11.00 -14.03 -11.54
N ALA A 278 11.95 -14.14 -10.60
CA ALA A 278 12.67 -15.37 -10.32
C ALA A 278 13.09 -15.45 -8.85
N VAL A 279 13.51 -16.63 -8.44
CA VAL A 279 14.10 -16.90 -7.12
C VAL A 279 15.43 -16.16 -7.00
N ILE A 280 15.75 -15.67 -5.81
CA ILE A 280 17.02 -15.02 -5.50
C ILE A 280 18.00 -15.98 -4.83
N VAL A 281 19.28 -15.79 -5.11
CA VAL A 281 20.39 -16.50 -4.44
C VAL A 281 21.53 -15.52 -4.17
N PRO A 282 22.39 -15.78 -3.17
CA PRO A 282 23.53 -14.90 -2.89
C PRO A 282 24.62 -15.03 -3.94
N GLU A 283 25.31 -13.93 -4.24
CA GLU A 283 26.54 -13.89 -5.04
C GLU A 283 27.52 -12.88 -4.43
N PRO A 284 28.40 -13.36 -3.56
CA PRO A 284 29.32 -12.49 -2.83
C PRO A 284 30.33 -11.71 -3.69
N SER A 285 30.54 -12.14 -4.94
CA SER A 285 31.50 -11.47 -5.87
C SER A 285 30.93 -10.18 -6.49
N LEU A 286 29.63 -9.92 -6.35
CA LEU A 286 29.01 -8.71 -6.87
C LEU A 286 29.34 -7.48 -6.03
N SER A 287 29.34 -6.31 -6.67
CA SER A 287 29.27 -5.04 -5.96
C SER A 287 27.81 -4.75 -5.51
N LEU A 288 27.64 -3.80 -4.57
CA LEU A 288 26.33 -3.45 -4.00
C LEU A 288 25.29 -3.03 -5.07
N ASP A 289 25.74 -2.35 -6.12
CA ASP A 289 24.85 -1.86 -7.19
C ASP A 289 24.76 -2.82 -8.39
N GLU A 290 25.10 -4.10 -8.22
CA GLU A 290 25.05 -5.09 -9.30
C GLU A 290 24.11 -6.24 -8.97
N CYS A 291 23.44 -6.75 -9.99
CA CYS A 291 22.70 -8.01 -9.92
C CYS A 291 22.91 -8.83 -11.19
N VAL A 292 22.71 -10.14 -11.09
CA VAL A 292 22.78 -11.05 -12.22
C VAL A 292 21.38 -11.54 -12.55
N LEU A 293 20.98 -11.41 -13.82
CA LEU A 293 19.69 -11.90 -14.31
C LEU A 293 19.85 -13.20 -15.10
N PRO A 294 18.86 -14.11 -15.06
CA PRO A 294 18.82 -15.31 -15.88
C PRO A 294 18.89 -15.00 -17.38
N TYR A 295 19.72 -15.72 -18.12
CA TYR A 295 19.86 -15.58 -19.58
C TYR A 295 18.52 -15.64 -20.32
N LYS A 296 17.64 -16.59 -19.97
CA LYS A 296 16.30 -16.69 -20.58
C LYS A 296 15.45 -15.45 -20.34
N MET A 297 15.53 -14.86 -19.13
CA MET A 297 14.82 -13.65 -18.78
C MET A 297 15.34 -12.47 -19.60
N VAL A 298 16.65 -12.31 -19.72
CA VAL A 298 17.28 -11.26 -20.53
C VAL A 298 16.90 -11.39 -22.00
N LEU A 299 16.93 -12.61 -22.56
CA LEU A 299 16.50 -12.85 -23.95
C LEU A 299 15.03 -12.49 -24.20
N GLU A 300 14.14 -12.78 -23.26
CA GLU A 300 12.71 -12.44 -23.43
C GLU A 300 12.45 -10.95 -23.28
N ILE A 301 13.04 -10.31 -22.27
CA ILE A 301 12.85 -8.87 -22.00
C ILE A 301 13.49 -8.01 -23.10
N PHE A 302 14.74 -8.31 -23.47
CA PHE A 302 15.52 -7.54 -24.48
C PHE A 302 15.40 -8.09 -25.90
N LYS A 303 14.44 -8.96 -26.15
CA LYS A 303 14.24 -9.70 -27.41
C LYS A 303 14.40 -8.86 -28.67
N LEU A 304 13.77 -7.69 -28.73
CA LEU A 304 13.84 -6.79 -29.88
C LEU A 304 15.23 -6.14 -30.03
N GLN A 305 15.86 -5.79 -28.91
CA GLN A 305 17.20 -5.18 -28.93
C GLN A 305 18.25 -6.21 -29.35
N VAL A 306 18.18 -7.42 -28.81
CA VAL A 306 19.01 -8.55 -29.21
C VAL A 306 18.81 -8.88 -30.68
N ALA A 307 17.55 -8.94 -31.17
CA ALA A 307 17.25 -9.17 -32.59
C ALA A 307 17.84 -8.09 -33.51
N LYS A 308 17.74 -6.82 -33.12
CA LYS A 308 18.35 -5.69 -33.84
C LYS A 308 19.89 -5.85 -33.94
N ARG A 309 20.51 -6.25 -32.82
CA ARG A 309 21.98 -6.45 -32.79
C ARG A 309 22.41 -7.62 -33.62
N ILE A 310 21.71 -8.76 -33.57
CA ILE A 310 21.97 -9.94 -34.42
C ILE A 310 21.89 -9.60 -35.91
N ILE A 311 20.91 -8.76 -36.30
CA ILE A 311 20.77 -8.28 -37.69
C ILE A 311 21.92 -7.35 -38.04
N GLY A 312 22.30 -6.43 -37.15
CA GLY A 312 23.45 -5.53 -37.35
C GLY A 312 24.76 -6.27 -37.53
N LEU A 313 24.95 -7.41 -36.86
CA LEU A 313 26.10 -8.31 -37.02
C LEU A 313 26.03 -9.18 -38.31
N GLY A 314 25.01 -9.03 -39.15
CA GLY A 314 24.83 -9.74 -40.40
C GLY A 314 24.42 -11.21 -40.28
N ARG A 315 24.15 -11.71 -39.03
CA ARG A 315 23.77 -13.14 -38.85
C ARG A 315 22.41 -13.47 -39.46
N PHE A 316 21.48 -12.49 -39.51
CA PHE A 316 20.16 -12.64 -40.16
C PHE A 316 19.77 -11.34 -40.88
N LYS A 317 19.13 -11.49 -42.06
CA LYS A 317 18.69 -10.37 -42.88
C LYS A 317 17.28 -9.84 -42.51
N LYS A 318 16.45 -10.67 -41.84
CA LYS A 318 15.03 -10.35 -41.59
C LYS A 318 14.71 -10.49 -40.09
N LEU A 319 13.96 -9.52 -39.55
CA LEU A 319 13.53 -9.53 -38.17
C LEU A 319 12.77 -10.80 -37.73
N PRO A 320 11.77 -11.31 -38.49
CA PRO A 320 11.08 -12.55 -38.11
C PRO A 320 12.00 -13.76 -37.96
N THR A 321 13.03 -13.88 -38.78
CA THR A 321 14.00 -14.98 -38.69
C THR A 321 14.88 -14.88 -37.45
N ALA A 322 15.33 -13.66 -37.12
CA ALA A 322 16.08 -13.39 -35.89
C ALA A 322 15.22 -13.70 -34.64
N LEU A 323 13.97 -13.25 -34.62
CA LEU A 323 13.04 -13.53 -33.50
C LEU A 323 12.76 -15.04 -33.35
N ASN A 324 12.57 -15.78 -34.44
CA ASN A 324 12.40 -17.23 -34.40
C ASN A 324 13.63 -17.92 -33.84
N TYR A 325 14.84 -17.46 -34.19
CA TYR A 325 16.08 -17.98 -33.63
C TYR A 325 16.18 -17.71 -32.13
N ILE A 326 15.88 -16.49 -31.67
CA ILE A 326 15.85 -16.14 -30.24
C ILE A 326 14.83 -17.04 -29.50
N ASN A 327 13.64 -17.25 -30.07
CA ASN A 327 12.64 -18.14 -29.46
C ASN A 327 13.13 -19.58 -29.31
N LYS A 328 13.91 -20.07 -30.29
CA LYS A 328 14.57 -21.40 -30.20
C LYS A 328 15.62 -21.41 -29.08
N CYS A 329 16.46 -20.37 -28.98
CA CYS A 329 17.44 -20.26 -27.88
C CYS A 329 16.76 -20.25 -26.51
N ILE A 330 15.64 -19.54 -26.34
CA ILE A 330 14.86 -19.53 -25.09
C ILE A 330 14.30 -20.93 -24.81
N LYS A 331 13.69 -21.57 -25.81
CA LYS A 331 13.03 -22.88 -25.65
C LYS A 331 14.01 -23.99 -25.28
N PHE A 332 15.16 -24.03 -25.96
CA PHE A 332 16.16 -25.09 -25.82
C PHE A 332 17.35 -24.72 -24.91
N ASN A 333 17.31 -23.56 -24.26
CA ASN A 333 18.42 -23.04 -23.47
C ASN A 333 19.78 -22.99 -24.19
N HIS A 334 19.77 -22.62 -25.48
CA HIS A 334 20.96 -22.55 -26.26
C HIS A 334 21.75 -21.28 -26.03
N LEU A 335 22.98 -21.37 -25.58
CA LEU A 335 23.82 -20.25 -25.10
C LEU A 335 24.49 -19.43 -26.24
N GLY A 336 24.22 -19.72 -27.50
CA GLY A 336 24.87 -19.05 -28.64
C GLY A 336 24.59 -17.53 -28.79
N LEU A 337 23.83 -16.94 -27.89
CA LEU A 337 23.57 -15.51 -27.85
C LEU A 337 24.01 -14.85 -26.52
N LEU A 338 24.77 -15.58 -25.67
CA LEU A 338 25.17 -15.06 -24.37
C LEU A 338 25.99 -13.76 -24.50
N ASP A 339 27.05 -13.79 -25.32
CA ASP A 339 27.93 -12.63 -25.58
C ASP A 339 27.12 -11.43 -26.14
N ILE A 340 26.17 -11.70 -27.03
CA ILE A 340 25.30 -10.66 -27.60
C ILE A 340 24.36 -10.08 -26.55
N CYS A 341 23.90 -10.91 -25.60
CA CYS A 341 23.11 -10.44 -24.47
C CYS A 341 23.94 -9.54 -23.56
N GLU A 342 25.17 -9.95 -23.19
CA GLU A 342 26.10 -9.15 -22.37
C GLU A 342 26.36 -7.78 -22.99
N GLU A 343 26.64 -7.74 -24.28
CA GLU A 343 26.84 -6.49 -25.02
C GLU A 343 25.54 -5.64 -25.06
N THR A 344 24.38 -6.27 -25.17
CA THR A 344 23.08 -5.56 -25.28
C THR A 344 22.68 -4.93 -23.96
N ILE A 345 23.01 -5.57 -22.83
CA ILE A 345 22.65 -5.06 -21.49
C ILE A 345 23.69 -4.10 -20.92
N LYS A 346 24.86 -3.95 -21.53
CA LYS A 346 25.90 -3.05 -21.06
C LYS A 346 25.37 -1.62 -20.88
N GLY A 347 25.48 -1.10 -19.66
CA GLY A 347 24.98 0.23 -19.29
C GLY A 347 23.46 0.29 -19.02
N LYS A 348 22.73 -0.81 -19.16
CA LYS A 348 21.33 -0.91 -18.76
C LYS A 348 21.20 -1.22 -17.28
N VAL A 349 20.11 -0.76 -16.71
CA VAL A 349 19.78 -0.98 -15.29
C VAL A 349 18.45 -1.69 -15.15
N CYS A 350 18.25 -2.34 -14.02
CA CYS A 350 16.94 -2.85 -13.62
C CYS A 350 16.56 -2.36 -12.22
N ILE A 351 15.29 -2.46 -11.92
CA ILE A 351 14.76 -2.26 -10.57
C ILE A 351 14.34 -3.63 -10.06
N LEU A 352 14.89 -4.04 -8.91
CA LEU A 352 14.44 -5.21 -8.17
C LEU A 352 13.40 -4.80 -7.12
N ASN A 353 12.39 -5.64 -6.95
CA ASN A 353 11.36 -5.45 -5.94
C ASN A 353 11.05 -6.77 -5.24
N ARG A 354 11.13 -6.80 -3.91
CA ARG A 354 10.61 -7.89 -3.09
C ARG A 354 9.24 -7.52 -2.53
N GLN A 355 8.28 -8.41 -2.63
CA GLN A 355 6.94 -8.26 -2.05
C GLN A 355 6.83 -9.07 -0.74
N PRO A 356 6.21 -8.49 0.30
CA PRO A 356 5.54 -7.18 0.35
C PRO A 356 6.52 -6.01 0.43
N SER A 357 6.30 -4.96 -0.39
CA SER A 357 7.11 -3.74 -0.35
C SER A 357 6.61 -2.84 0.78
N LEU A 358 7.25 -2.90 1.94
CA LEU A 358 6.83 -2.20 3.15
C LEU A 358 7.26 -0.73 3.15
N HIS A 359 8.42 -0.43 2.56
CA HIS A 359 8.99 0.91 2.43
C HIS A 359 9.75 1.07 1.10
N ARG A 360 10.21 2.28 0.82
CA ARG A 360 10.85 2.61 -0.47
C ARG A 360 12.09 1.76 -0.79
N LEU A 361 12.83 1.31 0.23
CA LEU A 361 14.03 0.47 0.05
C LEU A 361 13.72 -0.97 -0.39
N GLY A 362 12.44 -1.38 -0.38
CA GLY A 362 11.99 -2.62 -1.01
C GLY A 362 12.00 -2.59 -2.55
N MET A 363 12.40 -1.44 -3.15
CA MET A 363 12.55 -1.25 -4.60
C MET A 363 13.86 -0.49 -4.86
N LEU A 364 14.91 -1.18 -5.28
CA LEU A 364 16.23 -0.59 -5.55
C LEU A 364 16.69 -0.88 -6.98
N GLY A 365 17.57 -0.02 -7.48
CA GLY A 365 18.15 -0.10 -8.81
C GLY A 365 19.49 -0.83 -8.83
N PHE A 366 19.76 -1.55 -9.94
CA PHE A 366 20.99 -2.33 -10.11
C PHE A 366 21.47 -2.29 -11.56
N ASN A 367 22.78 -2.33 -11.74
CA ASN A 367 23.42 -2.66 -13.01
C ASN A 367 23.21 -4.16 -13.31
N ILE A 368 22.94 -4.49 -14.57
CA ILE A 368 22.59 -5.85 -14.96
C ILE A 368 23.83 -6.60 -15.45
N LYS A 369 24.06 -7.79 -14.90
CA LYS A 369 24.90 -8.85 -15.46
C LYS A 369 24.02 -10.03 -15.88
N VAL A 370 24.52 -10.97 -16.68
CA VAL A 370 23.78 -12.15 -17.11
C VAL A 370 24.52 -13.43 -16.76
N SER A 371 23.77 -14.47 -16.36
CA SER A 371 24.32 -15.81 -16.17
C SER A 371 23.41 -16.87 -16.81
N GLN A 372 23.98 -18.09 -16.93
CA GLN A 372 23.27 -19.24 -17.47
C GLN A 372 22.24 -19.81 -16.49
N ASP A 373 22.35 -19.46 -15.21
CA ASP A 373 21.46 -19.94 -14.16
C ASP A 373 20.03 -19.43 -14.35
N SER A 374 19.08 -20.12 -13.72
CA SER A 374 17.66 -19.76 -13.78
C SER A 374 17.21 -18.83 -12.63
N VAL A 375 18.15 -18.31 -11.83
CA VAL A 375 17.92 -17.52 -10.63
C VAL A 375 18.49 -16.12 -10.78
N ILE A 376 17.97 -15.19 -9.99
CA ILE A 376 18.54 -13.85 -9.84
C ILE A 376 19.62 -13.94 -8.77
N LYS A 377 20.84 -13.47 -9.07
CA LYS A 377 21.90 -13.41 -8.08
C LYS A 377 22.07 -11.99 -7.56
N VAL A 378 22.19 -11.86 -6.26
CA VAL A 378 22.22 -10.58 -5.57
C VAL A 378 23.33 -10.53 -4.51
N HIS A 379 23.80 -9.33 -4.21
CA HIS A 379 24.78 -9.11 -3.17
C HIS A 379 24.16 -9.45 -1.78
N PRO A 380 24.84 -10.21 -0.90
CA PRO A 380 24.26 -10.62 0.39
C PRO A 380 23.78 -9.48 1.29
N LEU A 381 24.49 -8.35 1.33
CA LEU A 381 24.15 -7.22 2.21
C LEU A 381 22.84 -6.51 1.85
N ILE A 382 22.26 -6.75 0.66
CA ILE A 382 20.98 -6.16 0.31
C ILE A 382 19.79 -6.89 0.93
N CYS A 383 19.99 -8.04 1.55
CA CYS A 383 18.94 -8.81 2.20
C CYS A 383 18.22 -7.99 3.28
N SER A 384 18.95 -7.22 4.08
CA SER A 384 18.39 -6.40 5.15
C SER A 384 17.39 -5.34 4.64
N PRO A 385 17.73 -4.43 3.70
CA PRO A 385 16.77 -3.44 3.21
C PRO A 385 15.57 -4.05 2.46
N PHE A 386 15.72 -5.22 1.83
CA PHE A 386 14.61 -5.94 1.21
C PHE A 386 13.81 -6.82 2.19
N ASN A 387 14.28 -6.98 3.43
CA ASN A 387 13.78 -7.98 4.37
C ASN A 387 13.67 -9.36 3.71
N ALA A 388 14.73 -9.75 2.98
CA ALA A 388 14.79 -10.95 2.17
C ALA A 388 15.73 -11.99 2.80
N ASP A 389 15.45 -13.26 2.51
CA ASP A 389 16.35 -14.38 2.77
C ASP A 389 16.40 -15.31 1.54
N PHE A 390 17.22 -16.34 1.60
CA PHE A 390 17.45 -17.25 0.50
C PHE A 390 16.75 -18.61 0.67
N ASP A 391 15.63 -18.64 1.40
CA ASP A 391 14.82 -19.83 1.66
C ASP A 391 13.85 -20.20 0.51
N GLY A 392 13.92 -19.47 -0.61
CA GLY A 392 13.02 -19.60 -1.76
C GLY A 392 12.35 -18.26 -2.13
N ASP A 393 12.76 -17.17 -1.50
CA ASP A 393 12.29 -15.83 -1.83
C ASP A 393 12.49 -15.50 -3.31
N GLN A 394 11.54 -14.74 -3.84
CA GLN A 394 11.55 -14.28 -5.23
C GLN A 394 11.54 -12.77 -5.29
N MET A 395 12.22 -12.21 -6.28
CA MET A 395 12.15 -10.79 -6.61
C MET A 395 11.54 -10.57 -7.99
N ALA A 396 10.77 -9.51 -8.11
CA ALA A 396 10.32 -8.99 -9.40
C ALA A 396 11.39 -8.08 -9.99
N VAL A 397 11.57 -8.15 -11.30
CA VAL A 397 12.49 -7.35 -12.09
C VAL A 397 11.70 -6.45 -13.00
N TYR A 398 12.04 -5.18 -13.06
CA TYR A 398 11.51 -4.21 -14.02
C TYR A 398 12.65 -3.48 -14.73
N ILE A 399 12.53 -3.33 -16.07
CA ILE A 399 13.53 -2.65 -16.89
C ILE A 399 13.01 -1.27 -17.32
N PRO A 400 13.64 -0.18 -16.91
CA PRO A 400 13.34 1.14 -17.43
C PRO A 400 13.75 1.28 -18.88
N LEU A 401 12.94 1.96 -19.69
CA LEU A 401 13.11 2.01 -21.14
C LEU A 401 13.71 3.34 -21.65
N SER A 402 13.38 4.47 -21.00
CA SER A 402 13.89 5.77 -21.41
C SER A 402 15.23 6.08 -20.75
N GLU A 403 16.09 6.82 -21.44
CA GLU A 403 17.39 7.24 -20.89
C GLU A 403 17.21 8.14 -19.65
N GLU A 404 16.18 9.01 -19.62
CA GLU A 404 15.84 9.82 -18.45
C GLU A 404 15.54 8.95 -17.22
N THR A 405 14.74 7.89 -17.40
CA THR A 405 14.40 6.97 -16.31
C THR A 405 15.61 6.13 -15.88
N ILE A 406 16.46 5.72 -16.82
CA ILE A 406 17.72 5.01 -16.50
C ILE A 406 18.60 5.90 -15.62
N GLN A 407 18.73 7.17 -15.98
CA GLN A 407 19.52 8.12 -15.21
C GLN A 407 18.91 8.36 -13.82
N GLU A 408 17.60 8.53 -13.73
CA GLU A 408 16.90 8.67 -12.46
C GLU A 408 17.12 7.44 -11.52
N VAL A 409 17.13 6.22 -12.07
CA VAL A 409 17.43 5.00 -11.30
C VAL A 409 18.87 5.04 -10.75
N LYS A 410 19.84 5.45 -11.57
CA LYS A 410 21.23 5.55 -11.14
C LYS A 410 21.43 6.62 -10.05
N ASP A 411 20.78 7.76 -10.20
CA ASP A 411 20.96 8.91 -9.31
C ASP A 411 20.25 8.75 -7.96
N LYS A 412 19.07 8.06 -7.95
CA LYS A 412 18.19 8.02 -6.79
C LYS A 412 17.94 6.62 -6.22
N MET A 413 18.04 5.54 -7.03
CA MET A 413 17.57 4.22 -6.61
C MET A 413 18.69 3.19 -6.38
N PHE A 414 19.94 3.45 -6.74
CA PHE A 414 21.04 2.56 -6.46
C PHE A 414 21.21 2.33 -4.95
N VAL A 415 21.68 1.17 -4.55
CA VAL A 415 21.90 0.80 -3.14
C VAL A 415 22.86 1.80 -2.48
N THR A 416 23.95 2.15 -3.15
CA THR A 416 24.95 3.11 -2.67
C THR A 416 24.39 4.51 -2.41
N LYS A 417 23.25 4.87 -3.05
CA LYS A 417 22.52 6.12 -2.81
C LYS A 417 21.47 6.02 -1.70
N ASN A 418 21.19 4.81 -1.21
CA ASN A 418 20.14 4.51 -0.26
C ASN A 418 20.63 3.66 0.93
N LEU A 419 21.86 3.91 1.38
CA LEU A 419 22.47 3.19 2.51
C LEU A 419 21.79 3.48 3.85
N ILE A 420 21.01 4.57 3.94
CA ILE A 420 20.46 5.10 5.18
C ILE A 420 18.97 4.90 5.24
N SER A 421 18.48 4.38 6.37
CA SER A 421 17.05 4.25 6.67
C SER A 421 16.41 5.63 6.87
N PRO A 422 15.31 5.95 6.15
CA PRO A 422 14.59 7.18 6.41
C PRO A 422 13.86 7.21 7.77
N ALA A 423 13.75 6.07 8.46
CA ALA A 423 13.05 5.95 9.74
C ALA A 423 13.84 6.46 10.93
N ASN A 424 15.19 6.26 10.94
CA ASN A 424 16.08 6.53 12.07
C ASN A 424 17.51 6.90 11.66
N GLU A 425 17.76 7.08 10.37
CA GLU A 425 19.08 7.39 9.78
C GLU A 425 20.18 6.37 10.11
N GLU A 426 19.81 5.14 10.49
CA GLU A 426 20.78 4.06 10.64
C GLU A 426 21.14 3.44 9.28
N LEU A 427 22.29 2.77 9.23
CA LEU A 427 22.73 2.03 8.05
C LEU A 427 21.76 0.87 7.77
N THR A 428 21.36 0.68 6.50
CA THR A 428 20.42 -0.36 6.09
C THR A 428 21.09 -1.63 5.57
N THR A 429 22.24 -1.48 4.92
CA THR A 429 23.04 -2.58 4.37
C THR A 429 24.00 -3.11 5.44
N LEU A 430 23.48 -3.93 6.33
CA LEU A 430 24.22 -4.41 7.49
C LEU A 430 24.79 -5.81 7.23
N PRO A 431 26.06 -6.06 7.65
CA PRO A 431 26.57 -7.41 7.79
C PRO A 431 25.71 -8.23 8.76
N SER A 432 25.48 -9.49 8.45
CA SER A 432 24.66 -10.38 9.29
C SER A 432 25.14 -11.82 9.18
N GLN A 433 24.66 -12.68 10.07
CA GLN A 433 24.88 -14.11 10.06
C GLN A 433 26.38 -14.48 9.95
N ASP A 434 26.79 -15.22 8.90
CA ASP A 434 28.15 -15.74 8.74
C ASP A 434 29.21 -14.62 8.68
N ILE A 435 28.85 -13.45 8.18
CA ILE A 435 29.79 -12.32 8.12
C ILE A 435 30.11 -11.85 9.54
N VAL A 436 29.10 -11.70 10.38
CA VAL A 436 29.26 -11.30 11.80
C VAL A 436 30.04 -12.37 12.57
N LEU A 437 29.70 -13.64 12.37
CA LEU A 437 30.38 -14.76 13.02
C LEU A 437 31.87 -14.79 12.67
N GLY A 438 32.20 -14.61 11.40
CA GLY A 438 33.59 -14.58 10.95
C GLY A 438 34.41 -13.44 11.55
N ILE A 439 33.82 -12.23 11.62
CA ILE A 439 34.46 -11.08 12.28
C ILE A 439 34.59 -11.31 13.79
N TYR A 440 33.57 -11.92 14.44
CA TYR A 440 33.65 -12.27 15.85
C TYR A 440 34.81 -13.24 16.13
N TYR A 441 34.93 -14.32 15.35
CA TYR A 441 36.01 -15.29 15.51
C TYR A 441 37.38 -14.68 15.20
N LEU A 442 37.49 -13.83 14.18
CA LEU A 442 38.70 -13.11 13.86
C LEU A 442 39.17 -12.24 15.03
N THR A 443 38.27 -11.52 15.68
CA THR A 443 38.59 -10.57 16.73
C THR A 443 38.61 -11.18 18.14
N SER A 444 38.21 -12.45 18.30
CA SER A 444 38.24 -13.19 19.58
C SER A 444 39.58 -13.85 19.88
N GLY A 445 40.57 -13.75 19.00
CA GLY A 445 41.87 -14.42 19.14
C GLY A 445 41.84 -15.92 18.77
N ARG A 446 40.78 -16.44 18.19
CA ARG A 446 40.65 -17.86 17.82
C ARG A 446 41.64 -18.31 16.75
N PHE A 447 42.10 -17.39 15.93
CA PHE A 447 43.03 -17.64 14.83
C PHE A 447 44.41 -16.99 15.07
N ASP A 448 44.62 -16.44 16.28
CA ASP A 448 45.92 -15.81 16.58
C ASP A 448 47.00 -16.89 16.70
N ASP A 449 48.18 -16.63 16.11
CA ASP A 449 49.37 -17.41 16.19
C ASP A 449 50.61 -16.50 16.29
N ASP A 450 51.83 -17.07 16.22
CA ASP A 450 53.08 -16.31 16.34
C ASP A 450 53.27 -15.26 15.24
N ASP A 451 52.65 -15.46 14.06
CA ASP A 451 52.80 -14.61 12.86
C ASP A 451 51.54 -13.81 12.52
N PHE A 452 50.37 -14.11 13.13
CA PHE A 452 49.08 -13.52 12.80
C PHE A 452 48.29 -13.09 14.04
N ASN A 453 47.85 -11.82 14.03
CA ASN A 453 46.93 -11.28 15.03
C ASN A 453 45.65 -10.82 14.37
N GLY A 454 44.50 -11.44 14.74
CA GLY A 454 43.19 -11.20 14.15
C GLY A 454 42.66 -9.78 14.41
N LEU A 455 42.94 -9.21 15.57
CA LEU A 455 42.54 -7.81 15.88
C LEU A 455 43.33 -6.80 15.04
N GLU A 456 44.64 -7.03 14.83
CA GLU A 456 45.44 -6.19 13.94
C GLU A 456 44.96 -6.27 12.50
N HIS A 457 44.64 -7.48 12.05
CA HIS A 457 44.07 -7.69 10.71
C HIS A 457 42.73 -6.97 10.56
N PHE A 458 41.79 -7.08 11.52
CA PHE A 458 40.55 -6.33 11.52
C PHE A 458 40.79 -4.81 11.51
N ASN A 459 41.67 -4.33 12.36
CA ASN A 459 42.04 -2.91 12.40
C ASN A 459 42.63 -2.42 11.08
N SER A 460 43.35 -3.26 10.34
CA SER A 460 43.90 -2.89 9.01
C SER A 460 42.86 -2.58 7.97
N LEU A 461 41.61 -3.12 8.12
CA LEU A 461 40.50 -2.84 7.23
C LEU A 461 39.88 -1.47 7.48
N LEU A 462 39.99 -0.96 8.71
CA LEU A 462 39.36 0.30 9.13
C LEU A 462 40.16 1.52 8.68
N PRO A 463 39.57 2.70 8.51
CA PRO A 463 40.26 3.96 8.36
C PRO A 463 41.22 4.22 9.54
N ASP A 464 42.31 4.97 9.32
CA ASP A 464 43.37 5.13 10.31
C ASP A 464 42.90 5.63 11.67
N GLU A 465 41.89 6.49 11.70
CA GLU A 465 41.30 7.05 12.91
C GLU A 465 40.52 6.03 13.75
N PHE A 466 40.14 4.91 13.15
CA PHE A 466 39.36 3.83 13.79
C PHE A 466 40.17 2.57 14.09
N LYS A 467 41.47 2.55 13.80
CA LYS A 467 42.40 1.42 14.07
C LYS A 467 42.73 1.19 15.55
N THR A 468 41.79 1.45 16.45
CA THR A 468 41.97 1.40 17.90
C THR A 468 41.10 0.34 18.58
N VAL A 469 40.54 -0.62 17.82
CA VAL A 469 39.73 -1.68 18.38
C VAL A 469 40.62 -2.67 19.12
N THR A 470 40.34 -2.89 20.43
CA THR A 470 41.08 -3.78 21.33
C THR A 470 40.20 -4.85 21.97
N TYR A 471 38.98 -5.03 21.47
CA TYR A 471 37.95 -5.93 22.00
C TYR A 471 37.35 -6.79 20.93
N THR A 472 36.80 -7.93 21.32
CA THR A 472 36.02 -8.81 20.42
C THR A 472 34.79 -8.06 19.86
N VAL A 473 34.64 -8.10 18.54
CA VAL A 473 33.58 -7.37 17.82
C VAL A 473 32.37 -8.26 17.60
N ASP A 474 31.28 -7.97 18.30
CA ASP A 474 29.95 -8.56 18.08
C ASP A 474 29.15 -7.71 17.06
N GLU A 475 27.96 -8.17 16.68
CA GLU A 475 27.06 -7.49 15.74
C GLU A 475 26.83 -6.02 16.12
N LYS A 476 26.52 -5.76 17.39
CA LYS A 476 26.20 -4.38 17.86
C LYS A 476 27.37 -3.45 17.76
N LYS A 477 28.57 -3.93 18.15
CA LYS A 477 29.80 -3.16 18.06
C LYS A 477 30.18 -2.93 16.60
N LEU A 478 30.05 -3.96 15.74
CA LEU A 478 30.33 -3.84 14.31
C LEU A 478 29.42 -2.78 13.66
N ILE A 479 28.11 -2.82 13.93
CA ILE A 479 27.17 -1.81 13.43
C ILE A 479 27.53 -0.42 13.93
N SER A 480 27.94 -0.27 15.21
CA SER A 480 28.35 1.02 15.77
C SER A 480 29.59 1.57 15.06
N ILE A 481 30.58 0.72 14.82
CA ILE A 481 31.80 1.11 14.09
C ILE A 481 31.44 1.54 12.66
N LEU A 482 30.67 0.75 11.96
CA LEU A 482 30.25 1.06 10.58
C LEU A 482 29.42 2.34 10.47
N ASP A 483 28.50 2.59 11.43
CA ASP A 483 27.71 3.82 11.42
C ASP A 483 28.56 5.05 11.69
N GLN A 484 29.58 4.93 12.53
CA GLN A 484 30.53 6.01 12.80
C GLN A 484 31.44 6.27 11.59
N VAL A 485 32.00 5.23 10.99
CA VAL A 485 32.81 5.37 9.75
C VAL A 485 31.98 6.00 8.63
N ARG A 486 30.70 5.63 8.50
CA ARG A 486 29.79 6.23 7.52
C ARG A 486 29.59 7.74 7.73
N ILE A 487 29.54 8.20 8.98
CA ILE A 487 29.39 9.62 9.31
C ILE A 487 30.66 10.39 8.98
N ASP A 488 31.79 9.87 9.41
CA ASP A 488 33.07 10.58 9.31
C ASP A 488 33.72 10.41 7.91
N PHE A 489 33.53 9.26 7.27
CA PHE A 489 34.10 8.89 5.96
C PHE A 489 33.08 8.28 4.99
N PRO A 490 32.09 9.05 4.55
CA PRO A 490 30.98 8.53 3.73
C PRO A 490 31.44 7.90 2.40
N ASP A 491 32.57 8.33 1.86
CA ASP A 491 33.10 7.80 0.60
C ASP A 491 33.77 6.43 0.78
N LYS A 492 34.23 6.09 2.01
CA LYS A 492 34.92 4.82 2.27
C LYS A 492 34.00 3.69 2.70
N ILE A 493 32.75 3.98 3.12
CA ILE A 493 31.86 2.99 3.71
C ILE A 493 31.52 1.83 2.76
N VAL A 494 31.34 2.09 1.46
CA VAL A 494 31.00 1.05 0.47
C VAL A 494 32.12 0.04 0.32
N GLY A 495 33.39 0.52 0.21
CA GLY A 495 34.56 -0.36 0.16
C GLY A 495 34.75 -1.17 1.45
N LEU A 496 34.59 -0.53 2.60
CA LEU A 496 34.67 -1.18 3.90
C LEU A 496 33.61 -2.30 4.07
N LEU A 497 32.37 -2.08 3.64
CA LEU A 497 31.31 -3.10 3.67
C LEU A 497 31.68 -4.33 2.83
N ASP A 498 32.28 -4.13 1.64
CA ASP A 498 32.76 -5.22 0.79
C ASP A 498 33.93 -5.98 1.40
N ASP A 499 34.87 -5.29 2.03
CA ASP A 499 36.03 -5.91 2.68
C ASP A 499 35.61 -6.67 3.95
N ILE A 500 34.73 -6.12 4.78
CA ILE A 500 34.16 -6.82 5.93
C ILE A 500 33.38 -8.06 5.49
N LYS A 501 32.58 -7.98 4.41
CA LYS A 501 31.90 -9.15 3.84
C LYS A 501 32.87 -10.25 3.44
N LYS A 502 33.91 -9.92 2.69
CA LYS A 502 34.92 -10.90 2.23
C LYS A 502 35.65 -11.55 3.42
N THR A 503 36.14 -10.73 4.34
CA THR A 503 36.81 -11.15 5.54
C THR A 503 35.91 -12.00 6.43
N GLY A 504 34.67 -11.57 6.69
CA GLY A 504 33.75 -12.32 7.50
C GLY A 504 33.43 -13.71 6.93
N PHE A 505 33.14 -13.83 5.63
CA PHE A 505 32.92 -15.12 5.00
C PHE A 505 34.16 -16.02 5.02
N TYR A 506 35.36 -15.45 4.85
CA TYR A 506 36.60 -16.21 4.89
C TYR A 506 36.81 -16.83 6.27
N TYR A 507 36.77 -16.06 7.34
CA TYR A 507 37.00 -16.54 8.70
C TYR A 507 35.82 -17.38 9.24
N SER A 508 34.59 -17.13 8.82
CA SER A 508 33.47 -18.02 9.11
C SER A 508 33.69 -19.40 8.48
N THR A 509 34.18 -19.47 7.24
CA THR A 509 34.53 -20.73 6.58
C THR A 509 35.64 -21.46 7.31
N LEU A 510 36.72 -20.77 7.70
CA LEU A 510 37.84 -21.36 8.45
C LEU A 510 37.41 -21.87 9.83
N SER A 511 36.42 -21.24 10.47
CA SER A 511 35.95 -21.63 11.80
C SER A 511 35.38 -23.05 11.82
N GLY A 512 34.82 -23.53 10.70
CA GLY A 512 34.19 -24.84 10.58
C GLY A 512 33.00 -25.03 11.51
N CYS A 513 32.31 -23.93 11.91
CA CYS A 513 31.17 -23.98 12.81
C CYS A 513 30.05 -24.82 12.18
N THR A 514 29.72 -25.94 12.86
CA THR A 514 28.70 -26.91 12.41
C THR A 514 27.90 -27.38 13.60
N LEU A 515 26.57 -27.29 13.53
CA LEU A 515 25.65 -27.75 14.57
C LEU A 515 25.25 -29.21 14.35
N SER A 516 25.23 -30.02 15.46
CA SER A 516 24.66 -31.34 15.50
C SER A 516 23.59 -31.42 16.59
N LEU A 517 22.80 -32.49 16.64
CA LEU A 517 21.82 -32.72 17.71
C LEU A 517 22.48 -32.86 19.07
N ASP A 518 23.65 -33.48 19.11
CA ASP A 518 24.38 -33.72 20.38
C ASP A 518 24.85 -32.42 21.04
N ASP A 519 25.01 -31.35 20.28
CA ASP A 519 25.45 -30.05 20.80
C ASP A 519 24.37 -29.36 21.67
N PHE A 520 23.13 -29.84 21.62
CA PHE A 520 22.03 -29.33 22.46
C PHE A 520 21.81 -30.15 23.72
N LEU A 521 22.55 -31.27 23.90
CA LEU A 521 22.52 -32.09 25.10
C LEU A 521 23.51 -31.51 26.12
N ILE A 522 22.99 -30.91 27.19
CA ILE A 522 23.75 -30.30 28.24
C ILE A 522 23.63 -31.12 29.51
N GLU A 523 24.76 -31.36 30.19
CA GLU A 523 24.82 -32.04 31.51
C GLU A 523 24.34 -31.11 32.65
N ASP A 524 23.97 -31.67 33.81
CA ASP A 524 23.58 -30.95 35.03
C ASP A 524 22.36 -30.01 34.91
N VAL A 525 21.52 -30.22 33.92
CA VAL A 525 20.31 -29.37 33.62
C VAL A 525 19.32 -29.40 34.79
N GLN A 526 19.23 -30.49 35.55
CA GLN A 526 18.22 -30.62 36.60
C GLN A 526 18.38 -29.59 37.73
N LYS A 527 19.60 -29.30 38.16
CA LYS A 527 19.86 -28.28 39.18
C LYS A 527 19.37 -26.90 38.80
N VAL A 528 19.53 -26.56 37.52
CA VAL A 528 19.06 -25.27 36.95
C VAL A 528 17.54 -25.25 36.82
N LYS A 529 16.93 -26.36 36.41
CA LYS A 529 15.46 -26.48 36.40
C LYS A 529 14.87 -26.29 37.79
N ASP A 530 15.45 -26.92 38.79
CA ASP A 530 15.03 -26.79 40.18
C ASP A 530 15.16 -25.32 40.66
N TYR A 531 16.26 -24.66 40.36
CA TYR A 531 16.44 -23.24 40.66
C TYR A 531 15.36 -22.36 40.01
N ILE A 532 15.00 -22.62 38.76
CA ILE A 532 14.00 -21.85 38.03
C ILE A 532 12.59 -22.04 38.61
N TYR A 533 12.21 -23.30 38.96
CA TYR A 533 10.82 -23.65 39.24
C TYR A 533 10.51 -23.85 40.73
N ASP A 534 11.53 -23.91 41.61
CA ASP A 534 11.32 -23.97 43.08
C ASP A 534 11.00 -22.56 43.64
N THR A 535 9.83 -22.06 43.28
CA THR A 535 9.34 -20.70 43.66
C THR A 535 8.04 -20.74 44.45
N GLY A 536 7.64 -21.93 44.93
CA GLY A 536 6.34 -22.11 45.61
C GLY A 536 5.12 -21.82 44.73
N GLY A 537 5.28 -21.89 43.42
CA GLY A 537 4.20 -21.65 42.44
C GLY A 537 4.07 -20.17 41.96
N ASP A 538 5.02 -19.29 42.34
CA ASP A 538 5.04 -17.91 41.80
C ASP A 538 5.59 -17.91 40.38
N ILE A 539 4.67 -17.75 39.39
CA ILE A 539 4.97 -17.72 37.96
C ILE A 539 5.90 -16.54 37.62
N TYR A 540 5.70 -15.39 38.23
CA TYR A 540 6.51 -14.20 37.98
C TYR A 540 7.97 -14.42 38.41
N GLU A 541 8.19 -14.96 39.60
CA GLU A 541 9.53 -15.24 40.08
C GLU A 541 10.22 -16.33 39.24
N SER A 542 9.49 -17.36 38.82
CA SER A 542 10.02 -18.39 37.92
C SER A 542 10.43 -17.84 36.57
N LEU A 543 9.62 -16.96 35.96
CA LEU A 543 9.95 -16.29 34.70
C LEU A 543 11.18 -15.38 34.84
N LYS A 544 11.27 -14.65 35.98
CA LYS A 544 12.41 -13.78 36.27
C LYS A 544 13.69 -14.60 36.42
N ARG A 545 13.66 -15.70 37.16
CA ARG A 545 14.81 -16.62 37.34
C ARG A 545 15.23 -17.25 36.01
N SER A 546 14.26 -17.63 35.17
CA SER A 546 14.55 -18.22 33.86
C SER A 546 15.28 -17.28 32.90
N GLY A 547 15.12 -15.98 33.04
CA GLY A 547 15.82 -14.94 32.29
C GLY A 547 17.02 -14.35 33.06
N SER A 548 17.40 -14.90 34.24
CA SER A 548 18.49 -14.37 35.05
C SER A 548 19.85 -14.55 34.41
N ASN A 549 20.80 -13.69 34.81
CA ASN A 549 22.19 -13.80 34.36
C ASN A 549 22.81 -15.13 34.72
N ASP A 550 22.43 -15.75 35.86
CA ASP A 550 22.95 -17.05 36.30
C ASP A 550 22.58 -18.18 35.30
N VAL A 551 21.36 -18.16 34.79
CA VAL A 551 20.90 -19.15 33.78
C VAL A 551 21.58 -18.89 32.42
N ILE A 552 21.76 -17.63 32.06
CA ILE A 552 22.48 -17.25 30.83
C ILE A 552 23.95 -17.66 30.93
N GLU A 553 24.60 -17.44 32.07
CA GLU A 553 26.00 -17.82 32.31
C GLU A 553 26.18 -19.34 32.29
N PHE A 554 25.22 -20.09 32.88
CA PHE A 554 25.21 -21.53 32.77
C PHE A 554 25.14 -22.00 31.30
N LEU A 555 24.25 -21.41 30.52
CA LEU A 555 24.15 -21.72 29.07
C LEU A 555 25.43 -21.35 28.31
N LYS A 556 26.03 -20.20 28.59
CA LYS A 556 27.29 -19.77 27.99
C LYS A 556 28.41 -20.78 28.21
N ASN A 557 28.49 -21.32 29.39
CA ASN A 557 29.58 -22.23 29.78
C ASN A 557 29.37 -23.68 29.28
N ASN A 558 28.14 -24.06 29.01
CA ASN A 558 27.79 -25.44 28.67
C ASN A 558 27.25 -25.64 27.23
N PHE A 559 26.79 -24.60 26.58
CA PHE A 559 26.33 -24.68 25.20
C PHE A 559 27.48 -24.46 24.25
N ARG A 560 27.84 -25.48 23.46
CA ARG A 560 29.02 -25.49 22.59
C ARG A 560 29.08 -24.31 21.61
N TYR A 561 27.94 -23.81 21.18
CA TYR A 561 27.84 -22.70 20.20
C TYR A 561 27.27 -21.41 20.81
N ALA A 562 27.63 -21.16 22.07
CA ALA A 562 27.34 -19.87 22.71
C ALA A 562 27.83 -18.68 21.84
N ASP A 563 28.94 -18.84 21.15
CA ASP A 563 29.51 -17.85 20.23
C ASP A 563 28.56 -17.39 19.12
N LEU A 564 27.67 -18.26 18.61
CA LEU A 564 26.65 -17.88 17.63
C LEU A 564 25.65 -16.85 18.17
N ILE A 565 25.32 -16.97 19.44
CA ILE A 565 24.40 -16.06 20.12
C ILE A 565 25.15 -14.82 20.59
N GLU A 566 26.34 -14.97 21.16
CA GLU A 566 27.16 -13.86 21.66
C GLU A 566 27.62 -12.93 20.54
N SER A 567 28.01 -13.49 19.41
CA SER A 567 28.33 -12.70 18.22
C SER A 567 27.15 -11.92 17.67
N GLY A 568 25.91 -12.34 17.96
CA GLY A 568 24.68 -11.83 17.32
C GLY A 568 24.40 -12.47 15.96
N ALA A 569 25.22 -13.42 15.49
CA ALA A 569 25.09 -14.02 14.17
C ALA A 569 23.76 -14.79 14.02
N ARG A 570 23.40 -15.61 15.01
CA ARG A 570 22.17 -16.39 14.98
C ARG A 570 21.72 -16.86 16.35
N GLY A 571 20.39 -16.90 16.54
CA GLY A 571 19.78 -17.43 17.77
C GLY A 571 19.62 -16.38 18.89
N SER A 572 19.07 -16.82 19.99
CA SER A 572 18.92 -16.05 21.23
C SER A 572 19.08 -16.97 22.45
N TRP A 573 19.43 -16.40 23.59
CA TRP A 573 19.51 -17.16 24.85
C TRP A 573 18.16 -17.79 25.23
N ASP A 574 17.05 -17.16 24.89
CA ASP A 574 15.72 -17.74 25.13
C ASP A 574 15.46 -18.98 24.25
N GLN A 575 15.91 -18.98 23.01
CA GLN A 575 15.85 -20.17 22.14
C GLN A 575 16.76 -21.30 22.66
N ALA A 576 17.99 -20.98 23.07
CA ALA A 576 18.91 -21.95 23.68
C ALA A 576 18.29 -22.56 24.94
N ARG A 577 17.68 -21.76 25.81
CA ARG A 577 16.97 -22.21 27.01
C ARG A 577 15.84 -23.17 26.63
N GLN A 578 15.03 -22.87 25.64
CA GLN A 578 13.92 -23.75 25.23
C GLN A 578 14.40 -25.06 24.61
N LEU A 579 15.53 -25.04 23.92
CA LEU A 579 16.14 -26.23 23.34
C LEU A 579 16.81 -27.11 24.40
N CYS A 580 17.62 -26.54 25.28
CA CYS A 580 18.52 -27.25 26.15
C CYS A 580 18.01 -27.41 27.60
N LEU A 581 17.25 -26.44 28.16
CA LEU A 581 16.82 -26.44 29.55
C LEU A 581 15.34 -26.80 29.70
N SER A 582 14.45 -25.93 29.34
CA SER A 582 13.00 -26.12 29.46
C SER A 582 12.21 -25.20 28.50
N ARG A 583 11.07 -25.68 28.02
CA ARG A 583 10.16 -24.88 27.19
C ARG A 583 9.58 -23.67 27.96
N GLY A 584 9.36 -23.84 29.29
CA GLY A 584 8.88 -22.78 30.16
C GLY A 584 7.38 -22.56 30.14
N PHE A 585 6.95 -21.37 30.51
CA PHE A 585 5.53 -21.03 30.51
C PHE A 585 5.06 -20.68 29.09
N VAL A 586 3.87 -21.15 28.74
CA VAL A 586 3.23 -20.92 27.44
C VAL A 586 1.86 -20.28 27.63
N SER A 587 1.38 -19.58 26.62
CA SER A 587 0.05 -18.97 26.65
C SER A 587 -1.03 -19.96 26.20
N ASN A 588 -2.21 -19.85 26.81
CA ASN A 588 -3.43 -20.52 26.38
C ASN A 588 -4.01 -19.78 25.12
N PHE A 589 -5.15 -20.28 24.61
CA PHE A 589 -5.81 -19.72 23.43
C PHE A 589 -6.37 -18.29 23.66
N SER A 590 -6.72 -17.95 24.90
CA SER A 590 -7.18 -16.60 25.30
C SER A 590 -6.02 -15.61 25.48
N GLY A 591 -4.77 -16.08 25.48
CA GLY A 591 -3.58 -15.24 25.67
C GLY A 591 -3.16 -15.09 27.12
N GLU A 592 -3.76 -15.82 28.02
CA GLU A 592 -3.33 -15.90 29.42
C GLU A 592 -2.20 -16.92 29.56
N ILE A 593 -1.29 -16.67 30.49
CA ILE A 593 -0.20 -17.60 30.78
C ILE A 593 -0.75 -18.84 31.51
N HIS A 594 -0.34 -20.02 31.07
CA HIS A 594 -0.72 -21.27 31.71
C HIS A 594 -0.08 -21.38 33.10
N ASP A 595 -0.85 -21.86 34.10
CA ASP A 595 -0.40 -21.91 35.49
C ASP A 595 0.77 -22.86 35.73
N LYS A 596 0.93 -23.87 34.87
CA LYS A 596 1.98 -24.89 34.99
C LYS A 596 3.03 -24.68 33.90
N PRO A 597 4.33 -24.66 34.28
CA PRO A 597 5.41 -24.59 33.29
C PRO A 597 5.59 -25.92 32.57
N ILE A 598 6.06 -25.89 31.34
CA ILE A 598 6.59 -27.04 30.61
C ILE A 598 8.06 -27.18 31.02
N VAL A 599 8.33 -28.16 31.86
CA VAL A 599 9.67 -28.37 32.47
C VAL A 599 10.62 -29.06 31.49
N ASN A 600 10.11 -29.89 30.60
CA ASN A 600 10.92 -30.54 29.58
C ASN A 600 11.35 -29.57 28.49
N ASN A 601 12.52 -29.89 27.90
CA ASN A 601 13.07 -29.12 26.77
C ASN A 601 12.64 -29.73 25.42
N LEU A 602 12.98 -29.06 24.33
CA LEU A 602 12.62 -29.53 22.99
C LEU A 602 13.57 -30.62 22.46
N THR A 603 14.79 -30.73 22.99
CA THR A 603 15.79 -31.75 22.60
C THR A 603 15.44 -33.09 23.17
N ASP A 604 15.11 -33.18 24.48
CA ASP A 604 14.71 -34.42 25.13
C ASP A 604 13.28 -34.86 24.74
N GLY A 605 12.48 -33.88 24.28
CA GLY A 605 11.09 -34.08 23.91
C GLY A 605 10.10 -33.78 25.04
N LEU A 606 8.88 -33.47 24.68
CA LEU A 606 7.79 -33.13 25.60
C LEU A 606 6.92 -34.34 25.91
N THR A 607 6.39 -34.43 27.12
CA THR A 607 5.33 -35.37 27.44
C THR A 607 4.05 -35.08 26.65
N GLN A 608 3.10 -35.99 26.58
CA GLN A 608 1.84 -35.81 25.86
C GLN A 608 1.03 -34.58 26.34
N SER A 609 1.00 -34.38 27.68
CA SER A 609 0.31 -33.23 28.29
C SER A 609 1.04 -31.92 27.98
N GLU A 610 2.35 -31.85 28.11
CA GLU A 610 3.16 -30.70 27.82
C GLU A 610 3.11 -30.32 26.34
N PHE A 611 3.13 -31.34 25.47
CA PHE A 611 2.94 -31.11 24.04
C PHE A 611 1.57 -30.50 23.72
N PHE A 612 0.51 -31.03 24.36
CA PHE A 612 -0.84 -30.52 24.20
C PHE A 612 -0.93 -29.06 24.63
N ASP A 613 -0.38 -28.69 25.79
CA ASP A 613 -0.35 -27.32 26.30
C ASP A 613 0.46 -26.40 25.38
N SER A 614 1.60 -26.84 24.88
CA SER A 614 2.44 -26.11 23.94
C SER A 614 1.74 -25.81 22.61
N THR A 615 0.81 -26.69 22.14
CA THR A 615 0.12 -26.47 20.84
C THR A 615 -0.81 -25.28 20.83
N TYR A 616 -1.35 -24.86 21.97
CA TYR A 616 -2.25 -23.70 22.03
C TYR A 616 -1.53 -22.40 21.65
N GLY A 617 -0.38 -22.14 22.25
CA GLY A 617 0.44 -20.98 21.95
C GLY A 617 0.94 -20.97 20.51
N CYS A 618 1.40 -22.14 20.01
CA CYS A 618 1.85 -22.27 18.62
C CYS A 618 0.72 -22.00 17.62
N ARG A 619 -0.47 -22.56 17.82
CA ARG A 619 -1.64 -22.30 16.95
C ARG A 619 -2.06 -20.86 16.98
N LYS A 620 -2.07 -20.22 18.16
CA LYS A 620 -2.39 -18.80 18.28
C LYS A 620 -1.40 -17.95 17.47
N GLY A 621 -0.10 -18.17 17.63
CA GLY A 621 0.93 -17.47 16.87
C GLY A 621 0.77 -17.61 15.35
N LEU A 622 0.48 -18.83 14.86
CA LEU A 622 0.24 -19.08 13.44
C LEU A 622 -1.02 -18.36 12.92
N LEU A 623 -2.12 -18.40 13.69
CA LEU A 623 -3.37 -17.71 13.32
C LEU A 623 -3.20 -16.20 13.35
N ASP A 624 -2.57 -15.66 14.38
CA ASP A 624 -2.33 -14.22 14.52
C ASP A 624 -1.47 -13.69 13.37
N THR A 625 -0.41 -14.39 13.02
CA THR A 625 0.43 -14.02 11.87
C THR A 625 -0.38 -14.04 10.57
N ALA A 626 -1.16 -15.11 10.32
CA ALA A 626 -1.92 -15.25 9.08
C ALA A 626 -3.04 -14.19 8.93
N LEU A 627 -3.72 -13.83 10.02
CA LEU A 627 -4.83 -12.88 10.01
C LEU A 627 -4.36 -11.41 10.08
N ASN A 628 -3.39 -11.13 10.94
CA ASN A 628 -2.98 -9.76 11.23
C ASN A 628 -2.07 -9.16 10.16
N THR A 629 -1.39 -9.97 9.35
CA THR A 629 -0.66 -9.47 8.17
C THR A 629 -1.58 -8.72 7.20
N GLY A 630 -2.80 -9.21 6.98
CA GLY A 630 -3.81 -8.53 6.17
C GLY A 630 -4.27 -7.22 6.80
N THR A 631 -4.50 -7.20 8.11
CA THR A 631 -4.94 -6.02 8.87
C THR A 631 -3.85 -4.95 8.91
N SER A 632 -2.61 -5.33 9.18
CA SER A 632 -1.44 -4.45 9.15
C SER A 632 -1.20 -3.85 7.75
N GLY A 633 -1.29 -4.67 6.70
CA GLY A 633 -1.17 -4.19 5.32
C GLY A 633 -2.28 -3.20 4.94
N TYR A 634 -3.50 -3.42 5.42
CA TYR A 634 -4.61 -2.48 5.18
C TYR A 634 -4.44 -1.17 5.96
N LEU A 635 -3.93 -1.21 7.19
CA LEU A 635 -3.58 -0.02 7.98
C LEU A 635 -2.49 0.78 7.28
N SER A 636 -1.40 0.13 6.86
CA SER A 636 -0.29 0.76 6.12
C SER A 636 -0.79 1.46 4.84
N ARG A 637 -1.66 0.78 4.08
CA ARG A 637 -2.29 1.37 2.90
C ARG A 637 -3.10 2.63 3.24
N LYS A 638 -3.91 2.61 4.29
CA LYS A 638 -4.68 3.79 4.73
C LYS A 638 -3.76 4.94 5.13
N LEU A 639 -2.70 4.65 5.91
CA LEU A 639 -1.73 5.66 6.34
C LEU A 639 -1.06 6.34 5.14
N ILE A 640 -0.56 5.56 4.17
CA ILE A 640 0.11 6.08 2.97
C ILE A 640 -0.82 7.03 2.20
N PHE A 641 -2.06 6.64 1.96
CA PHE A 641 -3.00 7.47 1.23
C PHE A 641 -3.44 8.71 2.00
N THR A 642 -3.61 8.59 3.31
CA THR A 642 -3.94 9.71 4.19
C THR A 642 -2.83 10.75 4.21
N CYS A 643 -1.57 10.29 4.30
CA CYS A 643 -0.41 11.17 4.44
C CYS A 643 0.23 11.60 3.12
N ALA A 644 -0.28 11.15 1.95
CA ALA A 644 0.35 11.36 0.66
C ALA A 644 0.58 12.84 0.29
N ASN A 645 -0.29 13.74 0.76
CA ASN A 645 -0.24 15.16 0.43
C ASN A 645 0.71 15.98 1.34
N LEU A 646 1.23 15.38 2.41
CA LEU A 646 2.16 16.06 3.31
C LEU A 646 3.56 16.11 2.70
N GLN A 647 4.00 17.28 2.29
CA GLN A 647 5.29 17.54 1.65
C GLN A 647 6.19 18.44 2.49
N LEU A 648 7.49 18.27 2.33
CA LEU A 648 8.52 19.20 2.79
C LEU A 648 8.62 20.40 1.83
N SER A 649 8.92 21.55 2.34
CA SER A 649 9.22 22.75 1.54
C SER A 649 10.69 22.80 1.15
N ASP A 650 10.97 22.91 -0.14
CA ASP A 650 12.34 23.09 -0.62
C ASP A 650 12.83 24.55 -0.45
N SER A 651 11.91 25.52 -0.36
CA SER A 651 12.20 26.94 -0.39
C SER A 651 12.10 27.65 0.96
N VAL A 652 11.42 27.05 1.94
CA VAL A 652 11.18 27.68 3.24
C VAL A 652 11.95 26.97 4.35
N ALA A 653 13.00 27.62 4.84
CA ALA A 653 13.80 27.10 5.94
C ALA A 653 13.03 27.15 7.27
N ASP A 654 12.42 28.27 7.65
CA ASP A 654 11.65 28.44 8.87
C ASP A 654 10.32 29.19 8.65
N CYS A 655 9.25 28.70 9.25
CA CYS A 655 7.91 29.33 9.21
C CYS A 655 7.69 30.35 10.35
N GLY A 656 8.63 30.51 11.26
CA GLY A 656 8.57 31.43 12.38
C GLY A 656 7.44 31.13 13.40
N THR A 657 7.00 29.88 13.54
CA THR A 657 6.00 29.52 14.57
C THR A 657 6.62 29.66 15.96
N LYS A 658 5.78 30.14 16.92
CA LYS A 658 6.14 30.22 18.34
C LYS A 658 5.59 29.06 19.14
N ASP A 659 4.85 28.16 18.51
CA ASP A 659 4.23 26.99 19.13
C ASP A 659 5.19 25.80 19.06
N PHE A 660 5.29 25.04 20.14
CA PHE A 660 6.21 23.92 20.32
C PHE A 660 5.46 22.70 20.86
N LEU A 661 5.91 21.51 20.49
CA LEU A 661 5.49 20.28 21.11
C LEU A 661 6.30 20.04 22.39
N GLU A 662 5.62 19.86 23.52
CA GLU A 662 6.26 19.55 24.80
C GLU A 662 6.35 18.03 24.98
N VAL A 663 7.58 17.55 25.23
CA VAL A 663 7.85 16.11 25.39
C VAL A 663 8.76 15.90 26.59
N LYS A 664 8.37 15.00 27.50
CA LYS A 664 9.21 14.53 28.61
C LYS A 664 10.08 13.38 28.12
N VAL A 665 11.38 13.55 28.15
CA VAL A 665 12.39 12.56 27.76
C VAL A 665 12.80 11.76 28.99
N THR A 666 12.47 10.48 29.05
CA THR A 666 12.68 9.63 30.24
C THR A 666 14.00 8.86 30.24
N ASP A 667 14.44 8.45 29.06
CA ASP A 667 15.56 7.53 28.89
C ASP A 667 16.37 7.81 27.60
N LYS A 668 17.51 7.13 27.47
CA LYS A 668 18.45 7.29 26.35
C LYS A 668 17.83 6.91 25.01
N LYS A 669 17.00 5.85 24.96
CA LYS A 669 16.33 5.42 23.73
C LYS A 669 15.32 6.47 23.24
N LYS A 670 14.58 7.10 24.16
CA LYS A 670 13.68 8.20 23.81
C LYS A 670 14.43 9.44 23.36
N ALA A 671 15.56 9.74 24.00
CA ALA A 671 16.40 10.87 23.62
C ALA A 671 16.95 10.74 22.20
N SER A 672 17.40 9.56 21.79
CA SER A 672 17.93 9.32 20.43
C SER A 672 16.88 9.54 19.33
N CYS A 673 15.58 9.38 19.60
CA CYS A 673 14.52 9.63 18.62
C CYS A 673 14.33 11.13 18.27
N PHE A 674 14.98 12.03 19.00
CA PHE A 674 14.96 13.48 18.77
C PHE A 674 16.24 14.02 18.13
N VAL A 675 17.17 13.18 17.74
CA VAL A 675 18.36 13.60 16.99
C VAL A 675 17.93 14.35 15.72
N ASN A 676 18.69 15.37 15.34
CA ASN A 676 18.43 16.28 14.23
C ASN A 676 17.16 17.16 14.37
N ARG A 677 16.57 17.24 15.58
CA ARG A 677 15.41 18.09 15.86
C ARG A 677 15.83 19.43 16.47
N SER A 678 15.06 20.47 16.10
CA SER A 678 15.22 21.82 16.66
C SER A 678 14.41 21.96 17.93
N ILE A 679 15.05 22.24 19.06
CA ILE A 679 14.42 22.50 20.36
C ILE A 679 14.61 23.98 20.77
N LYS A 680 13.67 24.45 21.60
CA LYS A 680 13.79 25.75 22.24
C LYS A 680 14.69 25.61 23.47
N ASP A 681 15.83 26.30 23.46
CA ASP A 681 16.73 26.43 24.59
C ASP A 681 16.78 27.93 24.95
N GLU A 682 16.25 28.28 26.14
CA GLU A 682 16.01 29.65 26.58
C GLU A 682 15.27 30.49 25.51
N ASN A 683 15.97 31.35 24.74
CA ASN A 683 15.41 32.17 23.68
C ASN A 683 15.90 31.83 22.26
N GLN A 684 16.70 30.79 22.11
CA GLN A 684 17.25 30.36 20.83
C GLN A 684 16.80 28.94 20.45
N LEU A 685 16.88 28.62 19.16
CA LEU A 685 16.69 27.27 18.66
C LEU A 685 18.03 26.55 18.62
N LYS A 686 18.10 25.41 19.32
CA LYS A 686 19.26 24.50 19.32
C LYS A 686 18.91 23.22 18.61
N ILE A 687 19.83 22.66 17.86
CA ILE A 687 19.66 21.36 17.20
C ILE A 687 20.22 20.27 18.10
N ILE A 688 19.46 19.19 18.29
CA ILE A 688 19.94 18.00 18.99
C ILE A 688 20.82 17.20 18.02
N THR A 689 22.08 17.00 18.38
CA THR A 689 23.03 16.19 17.62
C THR A 689 23.21 14.81 18.24
N ARG A 690 23.90 13.92 17.55
CA ARG A 690 24.28 12.60 18.08
C ARG A 690 25.25 12.68 19.27
N GLU A 691 25.92 13.78 19.43
CA GLU A 691 26.88 14.02 20.54
C GLU A 691 26.17 14.53 21.80
N ASN A 692 25.14 15.39 21.63
CA ASN A 692 24.49 16.08 22.75
C ASN A 692 23.08 15.57 23.12
N TYR A 693 22.57 14.51 22.45
CA TYR A 693 21.24 13.99 22.81
C TYR A 693 21.14 13.44 24.24
N GLY A 694 22.26 13.10 24.86
CA GLY A 694 22.31 12.71 26.28
C GLY A 694 21.89 13.83 27.23
N ASP A 695 22.11 15.08 26.86
CA ASP A 695 21.84 16.27 27.71
C ASP A 695 20.35 16.52 27.96
N ILE A 696 19.48 15.92 27.14
CA ILE A 696 18.02 16.09 27.25
C ILE A 696 17.33 15.01 28.12
N ILE A 697 18.08 13.99 28.58
CA ILE A 697 17.52 12.91 29.41
C ILE A 697 17.05 13.50 30.74
N GLY A 698 15.84 13.08 31.17
CA GLY A 698 15.20 13.57 32.39
C GLY A 698 14.52 14.95 32.27
N LYS A 699 14.67 15.64 31.13
CA LYS A 699 14.12 16.99 30.91
C LYS A 699 12.81 16.95 30.11
N THR A 700 12.00 17.98 30.27
CA THR A 700 10.90 18.29 29.36
C THR A 700 11.39 19.27 28.32
N ILE A 701 11.41 18.85 27.07
CA ILE A 701 11.90 19.63 25.94
C ILE A 701 10.75 20.22 25.14
N LYS A 702 11.00 21.40 24.53
CA LYS A 702 10.05 22.07 23.62
C LYS A 702 10.57 21.97 22.20
N VAL A 703 9.95 21.10 21.40
CA VAL A 703 10.43 20.75 20.06
C VAL A 703 9.61 21.47 18.98
N ARG A 704 10.27 21.98 17.94
CA ARG A 704 9.58 22.46 16.72
C ARG A 704 8.95 21.27 16.01
N SER A 705 7.68 21.39 15.63
CA SER A 705 6.89 20.24 15.14
C SER A 705 6.17 20.54 13.83
N PRO A 706 6.05 19.54 12.91
CA PRO A 706 5.15 19.60 11.76
C PRO A 706 3.71 19.96 12.11
N ILE A 707 3.23 19.57 13.29
CA ILE A 707 1.88 19.85 13.79
C ILE A 707 1.59 21.36 13.84
N TYR A 708 2.58 22.15 14.25
CA TYR A 708 2.45 23.61 14.43
C TYR A 708 3.07 24.43 13.30
N CYS A 709 3.48 23.78 12.23
CA CYS A 709 4.04 24.49 11.07
C CYS A 709 2.99 25.37 10.42
N LYS A 710 3.32 26.65 10.13
CA LYS A 710 2.39 27.62 9.55
C LYS A 710 2.20 27.49 8.04
N ASN A 711 3.12 26.85 7.35
CA ASN A 711 3.12 26.76 5.90
C ASN A 711 2.30 25.58 5.39
N ASP A 712 1.87 25.63 4.14
CA ASP A 712 1.17 24.52 3.48
C ASP A 712 2.06 23.31 3.27
N LYS A 713 3.33 23.52 2.94
CA LYS A 713 4.39 22.50 2.98
C LYS A 713 5.19 22.70 4.27
N ILE A 714 5.54 21.62 4.92
CA ILE A 714 6.29 21.67 6.18
C ILE A 714 7.66 22.32 5.97
N CYS A 715 8.02 23.33 6.75
CA CYS A 715 9.33 23.97 6.66
C CYS A 715 10.43 23.06 7.25
N GLN A 716 11.67 23.30 6.82
CA GLN A 716 12.83 22.49 7.20
C GLN A 716 13.04 22.46 8.72
N THR A 717 12.95 23.61 9.41
CA THR A 717 13.12 23.70 10.86
C THR A 717 12.07 22.89 11.64
N CYS A 718 10.81 22.87 11.22
CA CYS A 718 9.75 22.10 11.88
C CYS A 718 9.91 20.60 11.67
N TYR A 719 10.49 20.16 10.53
CA TYR A 719 10.80 18.77 10.28
C TYR A 719 12.08 18.33 11.00
N GLY A 720 13.10 19.18 11.01
CA GLY A 720 14.44 18.90 11.54
C GLY A 720 15.45 18.61 10.44
N GLU A 721 16.73 18.59 10.77
CA GLU A 721 17.87 18.44 9.83
C GLU A 721 17.88 17.11 9.05
N SER A 722 17.13 16.11 9.50
CA SER A 722 16.96 14.82 8.81
C SER A 722 16.45 14.95 7.37
N TYR A 723 15.91 16.12 6.99
CA TYR A 723 15.51 16.34 5.60
C TYR A 723 16.67 16.23 4.60
N LYS A 724 17.90 16.51 5.04
CA LYS A 724 19.10 16.46 4.20
C LYS A 724 19.42 15.05 3.69
N THR A 725 19.05 14.04 4.46
CA THR A 725 19.34 12.64 4.16
C THR A 725 18.22 11.95 3.38
N LEU A 726 17.01 12.56 3.28
CA LEU A 726 15.84 11.88 2.77
C LEU A 726 15.80 11.69 1.25
N ASN A 727 16.49 12.50 0.45
CA ASN A 727 16.39 12.51 -1.02
C ASN A 727 14.94 12.54 -1.56
N SER A 728 13.99 13.07 -0.77
CA SER A 728 12.56 13.10 -1.11
C SER A 728 11.83 14.18 -0.34
N THR A 729 10.91 14.87 -0.99
CA THR A 729 10.02 15.87 -0.38
C THR A 729 8.74 15.25 0.22
N PHE A 730 8.45 13.96 -0.05
CA PHE A 730 7.21 13.28 0.36
C PHE A 730 7.29 12.71 1.79
N ILE A 731 7.51 13.59 2.76
CA ILE A 731 7.71 13.22 4.18
C ILE A 731 6.51 12.47 4.79
N GLY A 732 5.29 12.76 4.35
CA GLY A 732 4.10 12.07 4.81
C GLY A 732 4.06 10.60 4.38
N ILE A 733 4.48 10.29 3.14
CA ILE A 733 4.58 8.91 2.65
C ILE A 733 5.65 8.16 3.44
N ILE A 734 6.81 8.79 3.68
CA ILE A 734 7.90 8.20 4.46
C ILE A 734 7.43 7.88 5.88
N ALA A 735 6.77 8.82 6.56
CA ALA A 735 6.21 8.61 7.90
C ALA A 735 5.20 7.45 7.93
N ALA A 736 4.29 7.41 6.96
CA ALA A 736 3.29 6.36 6.82
C ALA A 736 3.91 4.98 6.56
N GLN A 737 4.95 4.91 5.72
CA GLN A 737 5.69 3.68 5.44
C GLN A 737 6.45 3.18 6.67
N THR A 738 7.09 4.08 7.39
CA THR A 738 7.83 3.76 8.63
C THR A 738 6.92 3.12 9.69
N LEU A 739 5.75 3.72 9.95
CA LEU A 739 4.78 3.16 10.89
C LEU A 739 4.17 1.85 10.38
N GLY A 740 3.88 1.77 9.08
CA GLY A 740 3.32 0.59 8.44
C GLY A 740 4.27 -0.61 8.45
N GLU A 741 5.56 -0.37 8.22
CA GLU A 741 6.61 -1.39 8.31
C GLU A 741 6.70 -1.94 9.73
N LYS A 742 6.83 -1.07 10.74
CA LYS A 742 6.90 -1.50 12.14
C LYS A 742 5.69 -2.30 12.57
N SER A 743 4.48 -1.87 12.18
CA SER A 743 3.24 -2.63 12.41
C SER A 743 3.31 -4.04 11.84
N THR A 744 3.86 -4.19 10.63
CA THR A 744 3.98 -5.49 9.96
C THR A 744 5.05 -6.36 10.60
N GLN A 745 6.21 -5.79 10.97
CA GLN A 745 7.28 -6.52 11.67
C GLN A 745 6.83 -7.04 13.03
N LEU A 746 6.06 -6.25 13.80
CA LEU A 746 5.50 -6.69 15.06
C LEU A 746 4.62 -7.93 14.89
N VAL A 747 3.78 -7.96 13.85
CA VAL A 747 2.95 -9.13 13.53
C VAL A 747 3.79 -10.35 13.13
N LEU A 748 4.83 -10.17 12.33
CA LEU A 748 5.68 -11.27 11.88
C LEU A 748 6.52 -11.86 13.02
N ARG A 749 6.96 -11.06 13.99
CA ARG A 749 7.74 -11.52 15.15
C ARG A 749 6.97 -12.45 16.08
N THR A 750 5.64 -12.38 16.15
CA THR A 750 4.83 -13.32 16.96
C THR A 750 5.02 -14.77 16.57
N PHE A 751 5.29 -15.04 15.32
CA PHE A 751 5.57 -16.39 14.83
C PHE A 751 6.81 -17.00 15.52
N HIS A 752 7.85 -16.20 15.73
CA HIS A 752 9.12 -16.66 16.30
C HIS A 752 9.06 -16.92 17.80
N THR A 753 8.13 -16.32 18.54
CA THR A 753 7.98 -16.54 19.99
C THR A 753 7.20 -17.82 20.31
N SER A 754 6.44 -18.37 19.35
CA SER A 754 5.66 -19.62 19.48
C SER A 754 4.81 -19.69 20.76
N GLY A 755 4.33 -18.55 21.26
CA GLY A 755 3.50 -18.46 22.47
C GLY A 755 4.23 -18.63 23.80
N SER A 756 5.57 -18.57 23.84
CA SER A 756 6.31 -18.55 25.11
C SER A 756 6.12 -17.20 25.82
N ALA A 757 5.97 -17.27 27.14
CA ALA A 757 5.89 -16.10 27.99
C ALA A 757 7.29 -15.59 28.34
N ILE A 758 7.52 -14.28 28.12
CA ILE A 758 8.78 -13.59 28.41
C ILE A 758 8.48 -12.35 29.25
N ILE A 759 9.30 -12.07 30.25
CA ILE A 759 9.24 -10.82 31.01
C ILE A 759 10.19 -9.80 30.37
N LYS A 760 9.70 -8.61 30.10
CA LYS A 760 10.54 -7.46 29.72
C LYS A 760 11.33 -6.98 30.94
N GLU A 761 12.59 -6.64 30.74
CA GLU A 761 13.39 -6.00 31.81
C GLU A 761 12.66 -4.79 32.40
N GLY A 762 12.42 -4.80 33.70
CA GLY A 762 11.75 -3.71 34.41
C GLY A 762 10.22 -3.76 34.42
N ALA A 763 9.60 -4.85 33.92
CA ALA A 763 8.14 -5.01 34.00
C ALA A 763 7.70 -5.47 35.41
N ASP A 764 6.65 -4.84 35.95
CA ASP A 764 6.04 -5.23 37.22
C ASP A 764 5.10 -6.45 37.06
N LYS A 765 4.81 -7.11 38.20
CA LYS A 765 3.89 -8.27 38.27
C LYS A 765 2.51 -8.00 37.61
N LYS A 766 2.08 -6.73 37.53
CA LYS A 766 0.84 -6.30 36.89
C LYS A 766 0.92 -6.29 35.35
N ASP A 767 2.12 -6.29 34.79
CA ASP A 767 2.38 -6.20 33.34
C ASP A 767 2.64 -7.58 32.71
N MET A 768 2.41 -8.65 33.47
CA MET A 768 2.49 -10.03 32.98
C MET A 768 1.35 -10.33 32.00
N LYS A 769 1.44 -9.78 30.82
CA LYS A 769 0.62 -10.19 29.69
C LYS A 769 1.57 -10.62 28.57
N GLN A 770 1.18 -11.68 27.86
CA GLN A 770 1.77 -11.93 26.56
C GLN A 770 1.72 -10.62 25.77
N GLU A 771 2.77 -10.24 25.07
CA GLU A 771 2.73 -9.13 24.14
C GLU A 771 1.54 -9.33 23.21
N ASP A 772 0.44 -8.64 23.49
CA ASP A 772 -0.78 -8.75 22.71
C ASP A 772 -0.65 -7.80 21.51
N ILE A 773 0.06 -8.29 20.48
CA ILE A 773 0.27 -7.56 19.23
C ILE A 773 -1.07 -7.25 18.56
N ILE A 774 -2.09 -8.07 18.79
CA ILE A 774 -3.46 -7.79 18.35
C ILE A 774 -4.00 -6.56 19.10
N GLY A 775 -3.75 -6.49 20.40
CA GLY A 775 -4.11 -5.32 21.22
C GLY A 775 -3.44 -4.06 20.69
N ASP A 776 -2.17 -4.11 20.35
CA ASP A 776 -1.41 -2.97 19.84
C ASP A 776 -1.90 -2.50 18.47
N LEU A 777 -2.15 -3.40 17.51
CA LEU A 777 -2.71 -3.06 16.20
C LEU A 777 -4.15 -2.53 16.30
N SER A 778 -4.99 -3.15 17.13
CA SER A 778 -6.36 -2.70 17.36
C SER A 778 -6.38 -1.38 18.12
N ALA A 779 -5.46 -1.18 19.07
CA ALA A 779 -5.28 0.07 19.81
C ALA A 779 -4.85 1.20 18.86
N VAL A 780 -3.83 0.99 18.02
CA VAL A 780 -3.40 1.97 17.01
C VAL A 780 -4.53 2.31 16.06
N SER A 781 -5.22 1.31 15.53
CA SER A 781 -6.37 1.52 14.64
C SER A 781 -7.48 2.30 15.36
N SER A 782 -7.78 1.97 16.61
CA SER A 782 -8.77 2.67 17.43
C SER A 782 -8.35 4.12 17.72
N MET A 783 -7.09 4.37 18.07
CA MET A 783 -6.53 5.70 18.28
C MET A 783 -6.69 6.56 17.02
N LEU A 784 -6.36 6.03 15.84
CA LEU A 784 -6.45 6.74 14.55
C LEU A 784 -7.90 6.93 14.06
N HIS A 785 -8.86 6.17 14.57
CA HIS A 785 -10.28 6.27 14.19
C HIS A 785 -11.15 7.05 15.15
N LYS A 786 -10.92 6.99 16.45
CA LYS A 786 -11.86 7.47 17.50
C LYS A 786 -11.42 8.75 18.20
N PHE A 787 -10.39 9.41 17.74
CA PHE A 787 -9.79 10.56 18.41
C PHE A 787 -10.64 11.83 18.23
N LYS A 788 -11.73 12.00 19.00
CA LYS A 788 -12.61 13.16 18.86
C LYS A 788 -12.32 14.33 19.81
N ASP A 789 -11.80 14.09 21.02
CA ASP A 789 -11.77 15.09 22.10
C ASP A 789 -10.41 15.22 22.82
N ARG A 790 -9.34 14.60 22.34
CA ARG A 790 -8.01 14.65 22.95
C ARG A 790 -7.11 15.71 22.30
N LYS A 791 -6.07 16.12 23.00
CA LYS A 791 -5.04 17.00 22.45
C LYS A 791 -4.16 16.21 21.45
N CYS A 792 -3.62 16.90 20.45
CA CYS A 792 -2.73 16.27 19.45
C CYS A 792 -1.44 15.71 20.06
N GLU A 793 -0.96 16.37 21.12
CA GLU A 793 0.20 15.93 21.88
C GLU A 793 0.00 14.54 22.48
N ASP A 794 -1.20 14.29 23.06
CA ASP A 794 -1.54 13.01 23.67
C ASP A 794 -1.54 11.89 22.63
N LEU A 795 -2.07 12.14 21.42
CA LEU A 795 -2.06 11.14 20.32
C LEU A 795 -0.65 10.78 19.86
N VAL A 796 0.24 11.79 19.76
CA VAL A 796 1.64 11.53 19.41
C VAL A 796 2.31 10.69 20.49
N HIS A 797 2.06 11.01 21.77
CA HIS A 797 2.61 10.23 22.89
C HIS A 797 2.10 8.81 22.95
N ASP A 798 0.79 8.61 22.75
CA ASP A 798 0.18 7.29 22.74
C ASP A 798 0.72 6.43 21.57
N LEU A 799 0.82 7.00 20.35
CA LEU A 799 1.42 6.31 19.21
C LEU A 799 2.89 5.95 19.47
N PHE A 800 3.66 6.88 20.04
CA PHE A 800 5.06 6.63 20.37
C PHE A 800 5.23 5.57 21.48
N ALA A 801 4.28 5.44 22.40
CA ALA A 801 4.32 4.44 23.46
C ALA A 801 4.05 3.02 22.94
N VAL A 802 3.20 2.89 21.91
CA VAL A 802 2.82 1.59 21.31
C VAL A 802 3.90 1.07 20.38
N TYR A 803 4.51 1.95 19.57
CA TYR A 803 5.55 1.53 18.62
C TYR A 803 6.93 1.45 19.28
N ASP A 804 7.78 0.60 18.73
CA ASP A 804 9.18 0.48 19.15
C ASP A 804 9.92 1.82 18.96
N ARG A 805 10.75 2.17 19.97
CA ARG A 805 11.43 3.47 20.09
C ARG A 805 12.61 3.66 19.13
N ASN A 806 12.76 2.82 18.10
CA ASN A 806 13.80 2.93 17.07
C ASN A 806 13.36 3.73 15.84
N VAL A 807 12.35 4.60 15.99
CA VAL A 807 11.83 5.45 14.92
C VAL A 807 11.88 6.90 15.38
N TYR A 808 12.34 7.79 14.52
CA TYR A 808 12.37 9.21 14.84
C TYR A 808 10.98 9.76 15.14
N HIS A 809 10.88 10.53 16.21
CA HIS A 809 9.61 11.08 16.73
C HIS A 809 8.85 11.91 15.69
N VAL A 810 9.54 12.54 14.74
CA VAL A 810 8.95 13.35 13.67
C VAL A 810 7.96 12.57 12.78
N HIS A 811 8.13 11.27 12.61
CA HIS A 811 7.22 10.48 11.78
C HIS A 811 5.82 10.35 12.40
N TYR A 812 5.73 10.20 13.72
CA TYR A 812 4.45 10.24 14.44
C TYR A 812 3.79 11.61 14.33
N GLU A 813 4.58 12.67 14.48
CA GLU A 813 4.13 14.06 14.35
C GLU A 813 3.59 14.35 12.94
N CYS A 814 4.22 13.84 11.89
CA CYS A 814 3.76 13.99 10.50
C CYS A 814 2.40 13.33 10.27
N VAL A 815 2.18 12.12 10.80
CA VAL A 815 0.89 11.42 10.69
C VAL A 815 -0.20 12.20 11.43
N VAL A 816 0.06 12.63 12.67
CA VAL A 816 -0.89 13.41 13.46
C VAL A 816 -1.17 14.77 12.82
N ALA A 817 -0.15 15.45 12.28
CA ALA A 817 -0.31 16.70 11.55
C ALA A 817 -1.28 16.55 10.38
N GLN A 818 -1.18 15.46 9.62
CA GLN A 818 -2.08 15.21 8.50
C GLN A 818 -3.52 14.91 8.94
N LEU A 819 -3.71 14.17 10.02
CA LEU A 819 -5.04 13.93 10.57
C LEU A 819 -5.73 15.23 11.05
N MET A 820 -4.95 16.24 11.41
CA MET A 820 -5.42 17.56 11.81
C MET A 820 -5.56 18.53 10.64
N TRP A 821 -4.93 18.25 9.50
CA TRP A 821 -4.70 19.20 8.40
C TRP A 821 -5.97 19.90 7.91
N VAL A 822 -7.05 19.17 7.76
CA VAL A 822 -8.33 19.72 7.27
C VAL A 822 -8.91 20.77 8.24
N GLY A 823 -8.77 20.54 9.55
CA GLY A 823 -9.16 21.52 10.58
C GLY A 823 -8.15 22.67 10.74
N MET A 824 -6.85 22.36 10.58
CA MET A 824 -5.76 23.32 10.71
C MET A 824 -5.72 24.37 9.59
N LYS A 825 -6.17 24.08 8.39
CA LYS A 825 -6.26 25.07 7.32
C LYS A 825 -7.18 26.23 7.69
N LYS A 826 -8.30 25.94 8.35
CA LYS A 826 -9.22 26.96 8.91
C LYS A 826 -8.63 27.63 10.16
N TRP A 827 -7.97 26.89 11.04
CA TRP A 827 -7.34 27.42 12.25
C TRP A 827 -6.17 28.36 11.94
N ARG A 828 -5.35 28.06 10.93
CA ARG A 828 -4.23 28.90 10.46
C ARG A 828 -4.68 30.25 9.90
N LEU A 829 -5.87 30.30 9.29
CA LEU A 829 -6.46 31.50 8.73
C LEU A 829 -7.29 32.30 9.76
N CYS A 830 -7.53 31.76 10.95
CA CYS A 830 -8.34 32.42 11.97
C CYS A 830 -7.46 33.35 12.82
N SER A 831 -7.87 34.60 12.93
CA SER A 831 -7.22 35.63 13.77
C SER A 831 -7.36 35.34 15.27
N ASP A 832 -8.39 34.60 15.68
CA ASP A 832 -8.64 34.22 17.07
C ASP A 832 -8.57 32.71 17.26
N ARG A 833 -7.37 32.24 17.58
CA ARG A 833 -7.05 30.81 17.73
C ARG A 833 -7.78 30.12 18.91
N ASN A 834 -8.24 30.87 19.88
CA ASN A 834 -8.96 30.34 21.06
C ASN A 834 -10.40 29.95 20.71
N LYS A 835 -10.99 30.54 19.66
CA LYS A 835 -12.36 30.23 19.22
C LYS A 835 -12.46 29.00 18.32
N TYR A 836 -11.38 28.58 17.67
CA TYR A 836 -11.40 27.50 16.70
C TYR A 836 -10.56 26.31 17.24
N LYS A 837 -11.23 25.27 17.74
CA LYS A 837 -10.56 24.00 18.05
C LYS A 837 -10.41 23.21 16.74
N PRO A 838 -9.19 22.84 16.33
CA PRO A 838 -9.00 22.00 15.17
C PRO A 838 -9.71 20.66 15.37
N LYS A 839 -10.54 20.26 14.40
CA LYS A 839 -11.24 18.96 14.46
C LYS A 839 -10.32 17.89 13.90
N PHE A 840 -10.12 16.83 14.67
CA PHE A 840 -9.49 15.61 14.21
C PHE A 840 -10.38 14.91 13.18
N HIS A 841 -9.76 14.49 12.11
CA HIS A 841 -10.37 13.63 11.11
C HIS A 841 -9.83 12.21 11.26
N SER A 842 -10.71 11.23 11.25
CA SER A 842 -10.26 9.83 11.30
C SER A 842 -9.46 9.49 10.05
N ILE A 843 -8.54 8.56 10.17
CA ILE A 843 -7.75 8.02 9.05
C ILE A 843 -8.62 7.55 7.87
N GLN A 844 -9.90 7.27 8.09
CA GLN A 844 -10.85 6.88 7.06
C GLN A 844 -11.52 8.09 6.39
N SER A 845 -11.67 9.20 7.09
CA SER A 845 -12.38 10.37 6.58
C SER A 845 -11.48 11.39 5.85
N VAL A 846 -10.17 11.36 6.07
CA VAL A 846 -9.23 12.27 5.41
C VAL A 846 -9.21 12.05 3.89
N PRO A 847 -9.07 10.82 3.37
CA PRO A 847 -9.14 10.59 1.92
C PRO A 847 -10.47 11.02 1.30
N ASP A 848 -11.60 10.84 2.02
CA ASP A 848 -12.91 11.25 1.55
C ASP A 848 -13.02 12.77 1.35
N GLN A 849 -12.28 13.56 2.13
CA GLN A 849 -12.30 15.03 2.07
C GLN A 849 -11.29 15.59 1.08
N GLU A 850 -10.18 14.91 0.83
CA GLU A 850 -9.14 15.36 -0.07
C GLU A 850 -9.38 14.94 -1.52
N SER A 851 -9.83 13.71 -1.74
CA SER A 851 -10.04 13.15 -3.07
C SER A 851 -11.10 12.06 -3.07
N TRP A 852 -12.24 12.35 -3.67
CA TRP A 852 -13.31 11.35 -3.83
C TRP A 852 -12.89 10.20 -4.75
N MET A 853 -12.01 10.45 -5.74
CA MET A 853 -11.47 9.40 -6.62
C MET A 853 -10.63 8.40 -5.83
N LEU A 854 -9.81 8.90 -4.92
CA LEU A 854 -9.01 8.08 -4.02
C LEU A 854 -9.90 7.32 -3.03
N ALA A 855 -10.91 7.98 -2.47
CA ALA A 855 -11.86 7.40 -1.53
C ALA A 855 -12.60 6.19 -2.13
N MET A 856 -12.90 6.20 -3.43
CA MET A 856 -13.48 5.05 -4.16
C MET A 856 -12.59 3.80 -4.08
N SER A 857 -11.29 3.94 -3.85
CA SER A 857 -10.36 2.81 -3.74
C SER A 857 -10.51 2.03 -2.43
N PHE A 858 -11.19 2.56 -1.41
CA PHE A 858 -11.25 1.97 -0.07
C PHE A 858 -12.47 1.09 0.16
N SER A 859 -13.69 1.59 0.12
CA SER A 859 -14.79 0.75 0.59
C SER A 859 -16.10 0.88 -0.16
N ASN A 860 -16.56 2.09 -0.42
CA ASN A 860 -17.88 2.31 -0.97
C ASN A 860 -17.86 3.37 -2.08
N PRO A 861 -17.76 2.93 -3.38
CA PRO A 861 -17.76 3.85 -4.51
C PRO A 861 -18.97 4.78 -4.54
N ARG A 862 -20.16 4.27 -4.16
CA ARG A 862 -21.41 5.05 -4.12
C ARG A 862 -21.25 6.28 -3.21
N LYS A 863 -20.79 6.06 -1.95
CA LYS A 863 -20.60 7.16 -0.99
C LYS A 863 -19.57 8.16 -1.48
N SER A 864 -18.45 7.69 -2.02
CA SER A 864 -17.37 8.53 -2.51
C SER A 864 -17.79 9.36 -3.73
N ILE A 865 -18.57 8.79 -4.65
CA ILE A 865 -19.13 9.50 -5.81
C ILE A 865 -20.09 10.58 -5.34
N LEU A 866 -21.00 10.27 -4.42
CA LEU A 866 -21.96 11.25 -3.86
C LEU A 866 -21.21 12.41 -3.19
N HIS A 867 -20.18 12.10 -2.40
CA HIS A 867 -19.34 13.12 -1.78
C HIS A 867 -18.60 13.98 -2.82
N GLY A 868 -18.12 13.38 -3.89
CA GLY A 868 -17.50 14.09 -5.00
C GLY A 868 -18.46 15.02 -5.76
N ILE A 869 -19.71 14.60 -5.92
CA ILE A 869 -20.77 15.40 -6.52
C ILE A 869 -21.07 16.63 -5.65
N ILE A 870 -21.21 16.43 -4.34
CA ILE A 870 -21.55 17.48 -3.38
C ILE A 870 -20.41 18.50 -3.28
N ASN A 871 -19.17 18.07 -3.11
CA ASN A 871 -18.03 18.94 -2.80
C ASN A 871 -17.30 19.48 -4.03
N SER A 872 -17.83 19.32 -5.24
CA SER A 872 -17.31 19.86 -6.51
C SER A 872 -15.78 19.99 -6.58
N GLY A 873 -15.10 18.87 -6.35
CA GLY A 873 -13.80 18.59 -6.86
C GLY A 873 -12.61 19.48 -6.52
N ASN A 874 -12.08 19.45 -5.32
CA ASN A 874 -10.65 19.76 -5.12
C ASN A 874 -9.82 18.55 -5.59
N TYR A 875 -9.38 18.57 -6.84
CA TYR A 875 -8.50 17.56 -7.47
C TYR A 875 -7.02 17.98 -7.42
N SER A 876 -6.56 18.54 -6.33
CA SER A 876 -5.21 19.12 -6.25
C SER A 876 -4.18 18.22 -5.58
N GLY A 877 -4.57 17.06 -5.06
CA GLY A 877 -3.68 16.15 -4.35
C GLY A 877 -2.73 15.38 -5.27
N ILE A 878 -1.63 14.89 -4.72
CA ILE A 878 -0.64 14.06 -5.42
C ILE A 878 -1.28 12.83 -6.04
N MET A 879 -2.13 12.15 -5.27
CA MET A 879 -2.82 10.95 -5.74
C MET A 879 -3.80 11.25 -6.87
N ASP A 880 -4.44 12.42 -6.88
CA ASP A 880 -5.31 12.84 -7.98
C ASP A 880 -4.51 13.08 -9.26
N LYS A 881 -3.31 13.64 -9.17
CA LYS A 881 -2.40 13.78 -10.32
C LYS A 881 -2.01 12.42 -10.88
N ILE A 882 -1.62 11.46 -10.01
CA ILE A 882 -1.30 10.09 -10.42
C ILE A 882 -2.51 9.42 -11.08
N LEU A 883 -3.71 9.56 -10.51
CA LEU A 883 -4.95 8.99 -11.07
C LEU A 883 -5.29 9.58 -12.45
N ARG A 884 -4.92 10.82 -12.70
CA ARG A 884 -5.09 11.51 -13.99
C ARG A 884 -3.94 11.26 -14.97
N GLY A 885 -2.89 10.58 -14.55
CA GLY A 885 -1.68 10.33 -15.35
C GLY A 885 -0.82 11.60 -15.55
N GLU A 886 -0.93 12.56 -14.63
CA GLU A 886 -0.10 13.76 -14.62
C GLU A 886 1.25 13.50 -13.94
N LYS A 887 2.28 14.23 -14.37
CA LYS A 887 3.58 14.20 -13.66
C LYS A 887 3.40 14.80 -12.25
N VAL A 888 3.98 14.13 -11.25
CA VAL A 888 3.93 14.54 -9.84
C VAL A 888 5.14 15.38 -9.49
#